data_15d0b3343a59a5cc18f29b946d16df96
#
_entry.id   15d0b3343a59a5cc18f29b946d16df96
#
_cell.length_a   1.000
_cell.length_b   1.000
_cell.length_c   1.000
_cell.angle_alpha   90.00
_cell.angle_beta   90.00
_cell.angle_gamma   90.00
#
_symmetry.space_group_name_H-M   'P 1'
#
loop_
_entity.id
_entity.type
_entity.pdbx_description
1 polymer ?
#
loop_
_entity_poly.entity_id
_entity_poly.type
_entity_poly.pdbx_seq_one_letter_code
_entity_poly.pdbx_strand_id
1 'polypeptide(L)'
;MKLLNKALLRMSDWSRTTWCLAILMTVAFVLIGRLAQLQVFDTFDLEKKNLLQVQVDRKLQSPRGTIYDRNGKPLAMSVVTKSLYADPKMIKQSPQEIADLISPYVTMSKENIVKALQEDTAFVWLNRMMDADKSKGVQQVIKDNNIAGLNFVEESKRYYPNGVLAAQVLGFVGTDDKGLDGLEMVLDDELKGGVQQEIVATDNKGNAIFGSVLSKFLPDKGKSVTLTIDATIQFIAERALDKAMVDTGAKHASVIVMDPKNGEILAMANRPSYDPNNYNQSGEEAFKNIAVTNLYEPGSTFKPIIASAALAAGKWKLDTVYNDKGAFAANGHIIRNWNGEGYGPVRLLDILKYSINTGMAEIGTLTGADILSKYVRDYGFGSETGIELPGEGAGILYNPEDMSKLDVATMSIGQGIAVTPLQMVRAFGALSNGGTMMKPHIIKSYSNSQGDVTSTTETSVVGQPVPEETAKTIVDILEKEVSEGGGTKAMVEGYHFGGKTGTAEKLDTKHGGYLDGQYIASFIGFGPVEDPKFVVLVVIDDPQKGSYYGSQIVAPVFKDIVSQLVRYYQMSPYVKESTPVAVKAANTLPEPKPGSDGSVTLPNFTGFTYGEVRDWLHKAGLAFKPDGTGTATSQDESSGTTVQAGTAITVHFRR
;
A
#
# COMPACT_ATOMS: atom_id res chain seq x y z
N MET A 1 62.53 67.59 -29.52
CA MET A 1 62.25 68.73 -30.42
C MET A 1 63.06 68.70 -31.74
N LYS A 2 64.37 68.45 -31.79
CA LYS A 2 65.17 68.44 -33.05
C LYS A 2 64.75 67.36 -34.07
N LEU A 3 64.29 66.18 -33.65
CA LEU A 3 63.80 65.09 -34.54
C LEU A 3 62.40 65.38 -35.13
N LEU A 4 61.54 66.03 -34.35
CA LEU A 4 60.19 66.41 -34.81
C LEU A 4 60.20 67.50 -35.86
N ASN A 5 61.10 68.56 -35.68
CA ASN A 5 61.28 69.62 -36.66
C ASN A 5 61.93 69.13 -37.97
N LYS A 6 62.81 68.12 -37.93
CA LYS A 6 63.40 67.51 -39.11
C LYS A 6 62.43 66.67 -39.93
N ALA A 7 61.47 66.06 -39.25
CA ALA A 7 60.37 65.30 -39.88
C ALA A 7 59.35 66.26 -40.54
N LEU A 8 58.96 67.36 -39.89
CA LEU A 8 58.03 68.37 -40.41
C LEU A 8 58.58 69.08 -41.63
N LEU A 9 59.92 69.43 -41.69
CA LEU A 9 60.55 70.02 -42.84
C LEU A 9 60.63 69.11 -44.08
N ARG A 10 60.71 67.78 -43.89
CA ARG A 10 60.66 66.79 -44.98
C ARG A 10 59.18 66.55 -45.51
N MET A 11 58.15 66.88 -44.75
CA MET A 11 56.75 66.71 -45.15
C MET A 11 56.31 67.88 -46.07
N SER A 12 56.95 69.04 -46.10
CA SER A 12 56.61 70.17 -47.00
C SER A 12 56.93 69.90 -48.49
N ASP A 13 57.80 68.91 -48.76
CA ASP A 13 58.20 68.55 -50.14
C ASP A 13 57.38 67.41 -50.74
N TRP A 14 56.35 66.94 -50.01
CA TRP A 14 55.51 65.78 -50.44
C TRP A 14 54.58 66.20 -51.54
N SER A 15 54.50 65.38 -52.60
CA SER A 15 53.49 65.55 -53.65
C SER A 15 52.06 65.33 -53.08
N ARG A 16 51.06 65.89 -53.74
CA ARG A 16 49.66 65.70 -53.35
C ARG A 16 49.27 64.23 -53.23
N THR A 17 49.79 63.35 -54.08
CA THR A 17 49.62 61.89 -54.03
C THR A 17 50.26 61.29 -52.80
N THR A 18 51.44 61.73 -52.34
CA THR A 18 52.08 61.23 -51.12
C THR A 18 51.33 61.66 -49.88
N TRP A 19 50.73 62.84 -49.84
CA TRP A 19 49.79 63.26 -48.77
C TRP A 19 48.52 62.42 -48.72
N CYS A 20 47.94 62.17 -49.87
CA CYS A 20 46.74 61.30 -49.94
C CYS A 20 47.07 59.90 -49.46
N LEU A 21 48.18 59.32 -49.86
CA LEU A 21 48.66 58.02 -49.42
C LEU A 21 48.92 57.97 -47.89
N ALA A 22 49.54 59.00 -47.36
CA ALA A 22 49.82 59.11 -45.92
C ALA A 22 48.57 59.22 -45.09
N ILE A 23 47.57 59.98 -45.56
CA ILE A 23 46.28 60.08 -44.91
C ILE A 23 45.56 58.73 -44.97
N LEU A 24 45.59 58.07 -46.12
CA LEU A 24 44.93 56.74 -46.29
C LEU A 24 45.58 55.69 -45.42
N MET A 25 46.89 55.64 -45.30
CA MET A 25 47.67 54.79 -44.41
C MET A 25 47.34 55.07 -42.94
N THR A 26 47.21 56.35 -42.57
CA THR A 26 46.87 56.74 -41.19
C THR A 26 45.44 56.29 -40.84
N VAL A 27 44.51 56.50 -41.77
CA VAL A 27 43.14 56.01 -41.60
C VAL A 27 43.09 54.48 -41.47
N ALA A 28 43.86 53.80 -42.36
CA ALA A 28 43.93 52.31 -42.27
C ALA A 28 44.51 51.85 -40.95
N PHE A 29 45.57 52.51 -40.44
CA PHE A 29 46.20 52.20 -39.17
C PHE A 29 45.25 52.44 -37.99
N VAL A 30 44.47 53.51 -37.99
CA VAL A 30 43.43 53.81 -37.00
C VAL A 30 42.33 52.77 -37.05
N LEU A 31 41.91 52.36 -38.24
CA LEU A 31 40.88 51.28 -38.38
C LEU A 31 41.41 49.93 -37.91
N ILE A 32 42.64 49.56 -38.24
CA ILE A 32 43.31 48.35 -37.76
C ILE A 32 43.43 48.38 -36.22
N GLY A 33 43.86 49.52 -35.66
CA GLY A 33 43.95 49.72 -34.20
C GLY A 33 42.57 49.57 -33.52
N ARG A 34 41.52 50.11 -34.14
CA ARG A 34 40.17 49.99 -33.63
C ARG A 34 39.64 48.56 -33.76
N LEU A 35 39.93 47.86 -34.84
CA LEU A 35 39.60 46.45 -35.02
C LEU A 35 40.33 45.60 -33.99
N ALA A 36 41.65 45.83 -33.77
CA ALA A 36 42.40 45.13 -32.74
C ALA A 36 41.85 45.40 -31.33
N GLN A 37 41.44 46.63 -31.03
CA GLN A 37 40.79 46.98 -29.77
C GLN A 37 39.45 46.26 -29.58
N LEU A 38 38.64 46.08 -30.63
CA LEU A 38 37.33 45.43 -30.58
C LEU A 38 37.43 43.91 -30.60
N GLN A 39 38.41 43.32 -31.30
CA GLN A 39 38.50 41.87 -31.51
C GLN A 39 39.56 41.15 -30.64
N VAL A 40 40.65 41.86 -30.23
CA VAL A 40 41.74 41.23 -29.49
C VAL A 40 41.77 41.66 -28.03
N PHE A 41 41.51 42.93 -27.75
CA PHE A 41 41.62 43.47 -26.38
C PHE A 41 40.27 43.57 -25.65
N ASP A 42 39.14 43.41 -26.34
CA ASP A 42 37.75 43.47 -25.83
C ASP A 42 37.52 44.42 -24.64
N THR A 43 38.12 45.64 -24.73
CA THR A 43 38.09 46.65 -23.65
C THR A 43 36.68 47.14 -23.28
N PHE A 44 35.65 46.72 -24.00
CA PHE A 44 34.24 47.10 -23.78
C PHE A 44 33.40 45.93 -23.32
N ASP A 45 33.99 44.77 -23.00
CA ASP A 45 33.27 43.54 -22.65
C ASP A 45 32.17 43.19 -23.68
N LEU A 46 32.46 43.41 -24.98
CA LEU A 46 31.48 43.22 -26.05
C LEU A 46 31.07 41.75 -26.19
N GLU A 47 32.02 40.84 -25.97
CA GLU A 47 31.78 39.41 -25.94
C GLU A 47 30.77 39.08 -24.82
N LYS A 48 31.00 39.60 -23.61
CA LYS A 48 30.11 39.44 -22.48
C LYS A 48 28.74 40.08 -22.70
N LYS A 49 28.69 41.27 -23.30
CA LYS A 49 27.44 41.95 -23.65
C LYS A 49 26.65 41.22 -24.74
N ASN A 50 27.34 40.69 -25.73
CA ASN A 50 26.72 39.86 -26.78
C ASN A 50 26.17 38.55 -26.20
N LEU A 51 26.98 37.88 -25.35
CA LEU A 51 26.54 36.70 -24.63
C LEU A 51 25.26 36.98 -23.80
N LEU A 52 25.23 38.11 -23.06
CA LEU A 52 24.05 38.50 -22.25
C LEU A 52 22.81 38.84 -23.08
N GLN A 53 22.96 39.28 -24.34
CA GLN A 53 21.84 39.59 -25.24
C GLN A 53 21.27 38.35 -25.95
N VAL A 54 22.05 37.27 -26.07
CA VAL A 54 21.73 36.08 -26.87
C VAL A 54 21.53 34.83 -25.96
N GLN A 55 21.87 34.95 -24.67
CA GLN A 55 21.77 33.86 -23.72
C GLN A 55 20.43 33.85 -23.03
N VAL A 56 19.79 32.70 -23.06
CA VAL A 56 18.61 32.41 -22.23
C VAL A 56 19.04 31.40 -21.17
N ASP A 57 18.88 31.76 -19.91
CA ASP A 57 19.04 30.84 -18.79
C ASP A 57 17.90 29.80 -18.84
N ARG A 58 18.22 28.58 -19.22
CA ARG A 58 17.32 27.44 -19.10
C ARG A 58 17.65 26.67 -17.83
N LYS A 59 16.69 26.54 -16.95
CA LYS A 59 16.74 25.59 -15.85
C LYS A 59 16.31 24.23 -16.40
N LEU A 60 17.26 23.32 -16.56
CA LEU A 60 16.97 21.92 -16.88
C LEU A 60 16.87 21.16 -15.55
N GLN A 61 15.68 20.71 -15.24
CA GLN A 61 15.44 19.82 -14.11
C GLN A 61 15.53 18.38 -14.59
N SER A 62 16.40 17.58 -13.95
CA SER A 62 16.46 16.16 -14.23
C SER A 62 15.16 15.48 -13.80
N PRO A 63 14.75 14.42 -14.50
CA PRO A 63 13.59 13.65 -14.10
C PRO A 63 13.71 13.12 -12.67
N ARG A 64 12.63 13.18 -11.93
CA ARG A 64 12.48 12.59 -10.62
C ARG A 64 12.68 11.07 -10.67
N GLY A 65 13.32 10.48 -9.66
CA GLY A 65 13.57 9.05 -9.57
C GLY A 65 12.28 8.23 -9.60
N THR A 66 12.37 6.99 -10.04
CA THR A 66 11.23 6.07 -10.14
C THR A 66 10.98 5.38 -8.80
N ILE A 67 9.70 5.24 -8.41
CA ILE A 67 9.29 4.41 -7.30
C ILE A 67 8.84 3.06 -7.85
N TYR A 68 9.46 1.98 -7.39
CA TYR A 68 9.16 0.62 -7.79
C TYR A 68 8.46 -0.16 -6.67
N ASP A 69 7.66 -1.15 -7.03
CA ASP A 69 7.24 -2.19 -6.10
C ASP A 69 8.42 -3.12 -5.75
N ARG A 70 8.23 -4.04 -4.80
CA ARG A 70 9.28 -4.97 -4.37
C ARG A 70 9.84 -5.88 -5.47
N ASN A 71 9.10 -6.05 -6.58
CA ASN A 71 9.43 -6.91 -7.72
C ASN A 71 9.98 -6.10 -8.91
N GLY A 72 10.23 -4.79 -8.74
CA GLY A 72 10.77 -3.92 -9.78
C GLY A 72 9.73 -3.37 -10.76
N LYS A 73 8.42 -3.48 -10.48
CA LYS A 73 7.38 -2.87 -11.31
C LYS A 73 7.24 -1.39 -10.95
N PRO A 74 7.20 -0.46 -11.92
CA PRO A 74 7.07 0.96 -11.63
C PRO A 74 5.68 1.28 -11.06
N LEU A 75 5.67 1.96 -9.91
CA LEU A 75 4.48 2.52 -9.28
C LEU A 75 4.32 4.01 -9.55
N ALA A 76 5.43 4.75 -9.61
CA ALA A 76 5.48 6.15 -10.00
C ALA A 76 6.76 6.41 -10.80
N MET A 77 6.63 7.11 -11.94
CA MET A 77 7.76 7.42 -12.82
C MET A 77 7.59 8.80 -13.45
N SER A 78 8.70 9.40 -13.89
CA SER A 78 8.67 10.66 -14.60
C SER A 78 8.72 10.45 -16.10
N VAL A 79 7.87 11.15 -16.83
CA VAL A 79 7.82 11.15 -18.29
C VAL A 79 8.08 12.56 -18.82
N VAL A 80 8.84 12.68 -19.91
CA VAL A 80 9.06 13.96 -20.57
C VAL A 80 7.81 14.34 -21.34
N THR A 81 7.32 15.54 -21.08
CA THR A 81 6.13 16.12 -21.73
C THR A 81 6.47 17.48 -22.29
N LYS A 82 5.62 18.03 -23.14
CA LYS A 82 5.76 19.37 -23.71
C LYS A 82 4.75 20.32 -23.08
N SER A 83 5.24 21.47 -22.65
CA SER A 83 4.42 22.58 -22.14
C SER A 83 4.38 23.71 -23.14
N LEU A 84 3.20 24.20 -23.47
CA LEU A 84 2.98 25.29 -24.41
C LEU A 84 3.03 26.63 -23.67
N TYR A 85 3.84 27.54 -24.17
CA TYR A 85 3.85 28.94 -23.73
C TYR A 85 3.77 29.90 -24.93
N ALA A 86 3.34 31.11 -24.65
CA ALA A 86 3.35 32.18 -25.63
C ALA A 86 4.35 33.28 -25.22
N ASP A 87 4.95 33.91 -26.23
CA ASP A 87 5.55 35.23 -26.16
C ASP A 87 4.60 36.22 -26.85
N PRO A 88 3.74 36.92 -26.10
CA PRO A 88 2.74 37.83 -26.68
C PRO A 88 3.35 38.93 -27.57
N LYS A 89 4.61 39.36 -27.27
CA LYS A 89 5.30 40.40 -28.06
C LYS A 89 5.70 39.95 -29.46
N MET A 90 5.81 38.64 -29.68
CA MET A 90 6.15 38.06 -30.99
C MET A 90 4.91 37.70 -31.83
N ILE A 91 3.72 37.69 -31.24
CA ILE A 91 2.49 37.30 -31.90
C ILE A 91 2.03 38.42 -32.84
N LYS A 92 1.79 38.04 -34.08
CA LYS A 92 1.29 38.99 -35.14
C LYS A 92 -0.17 38.77 -35.51
N GLN A 93 -0.68 37.54 -35.29
CA GLN A 93 -2.07 37.18 -35.60
C GLN A 93 -3.00 37.66 -34.47
N SER A 94 -4.28 37.70 -34.76
CA SER A 94 -5.31 38.02 -33.76
C SER A 94 -5.31 37.02 -32.62
N PRO A 95 -5.26 37.46 -31.35
CA PRO A 95 -5.40 36.57 -30.20
C PRO A 95 -6.63 35.67 -30.25
N GLN A 96 -7.72 36.18 -30.84
CA GLN A 96 -8.97 35.41 -31.00
C GLN A 96 -8.79 34.25 -32.00
N GLU A 97 -8.15 34.50 -33.14
CA GLU A 97 -7.88 33.46 -34.15
C GLU A 97 -6.98 32.36 -33.59
N ILE A 98 -5.92 32.73 -32.85
CA ILE A 98 -5.04 31.75 -32.20
C ILE A 98 -5.84 30.94 -31.18
N ALA A 99 -6.65 31.59 -30.33
CA ALA A 99 -7.46 30.91 -29.35
C ALA A 99 -8.43 29.89 -29.98
N ASP A 100 -9.04 30.25 -31.12
CA ASP A 100 -9.93 29.35 -31.85
C ASP A 100 -9.19 28.12 -32.40
N LEU A 101 -7.97 28.30 -32.91
CA LEU A 101 -7.15 27.23 -33.47
C LEU A 101 -6.61 26.26 -32.43
N ILE A 102 -6.16 26.76 -31.28
CA ILE A 102 -5.48 25.92 -30.28
C ILE A 102 -6.40 25.38 -29.16
N SER A 103 -7.59 25.98 -28.96
CA SER A 103 -8.52 25.58 -27.89
C SER A 103 -8.93 24.11 -27.90
N PRO A 104 -9.00 23.36 -29.02
CA PRO A 104 -9.29 21.92 -28.99
C PRO A 104 -8.20 21.07 -28.34
N TYR A 105 -6.97 21.61 -28.22
CA TYR A 105 -5.80 20.91 -27.77
C TYR A 105 -5.32 21.32 -26.37
N VAL A 106 -5.82 22.45 -25.83
CA VAL A 106 -5.40 22.99 -24.54
C VAL A 106 -6.54 22.93 -23.53
N THR A 107 -6.18 22.95 -22.23
CA THR A 107 -7.17 22.93 -21.15
C THR A 107 -7.67 24.33 -20.77
N MET A 108 -6.95 25.36 -21.17
CA MET A 108 -7.30 26.76 -20.91
C MET A 108 -8.52 27.18 -21.76
N SER A 109 -9.46 27.92 -21.17
CA SER A 109 -10.62 28.43 -21.93
C SER A 109 -10.20 29.45 -22.98
N LYS A 110 -10.99 29.61 -24.06
CA LYS A 110 -10.69 30.56 -25.13
C LYS A 110 -10.53 31.99 -24.61
N GLU A 111 -11.36 32.40 -23.67
CA GLU A 111 -11.33 33.74 -23.07
C GLU A 111 -10.03 33.97 -22.32
N ASN A 112 -9.55 32.95 -21.59
CA ASN A 112 -8.29 33.02 -20.86
C ASN A 112 -7.07 32.97 -21.80
N ILE A 113 -7.14 32.21 -22.89
CA ILE A 113 -6.09 32.24 -23.93
C ILE A 113 -5.98 33.64 -24.51
N VAL A 114 -7.09 34.26 -24.91
CA VAL A 114 -7.08 35.62 -25.45
C VAL A 114 -6.49 36.63 -24.47
N LYS A 115 -6.85 36.55 -23.18
CA LYS A 115 -6.28 37.41 -22.13
C LYS A 115 -4.78 37.22 -22.00
N ALA A 116 -4.32 35.98 -21.94
CA ALA A 116 -2.90 35.61 -21.83
C ALA A 116 -2.08 36.14 -23.03
N LEU A 117 -2.64 36.05 -24.24
CA LEU A 117 -1.99 36.55 -25.44
C LEU A 117 -1.96 38.08 -25.56
N GLN A 118 -2.73 38.80 -24.73
CA GLN A 118 -2.77 40.26 -24.67
C GLN A 118 -1.90 40.86 -23.55
N GLU A 119 -1.26 40.02 -22.72
CA GLU A 119 -0.39 40.48 -21.64
C GLU A 119 0.90 41.14 -22.19
N ASP A 120 1.36 42.21 -21.55
CA ASP A 120 2.66 42.83 -21.87
C ASP A 120 3.83 42.08 -21.23
N THR A 121 4.01 40.84 -21.64
CA THR A 121 5.06 39.96 -21.19
C THR A 121 5.69 39.23 -22.38
N ALA A 122 6.93 38.74 -22.20
CA ALA A 122 7.56 37.86 -23.18
C ALA A 122 7.33 36.36 -22.91
N PHE A 123 6.58 36.03 -21.83
CA PHE A 123 6.32 34.65 -21.45
C PHE A 123 5.02 34.52 -20.67
N VAL A 124 4.12 33.68 -21.17
CA VAL A 124 2.89 33.28 -20.47
C VAL A 124 2.55 31.82 -20.76
N TRP A 125 2.26 31.04 -19.72
CA TRP A 125 1.83 29.66 -19.89
C TRP A 125 0.44 29.58 -20.52
N LEU A 126 0.28 28.73 -21.55
CA LEU A 126 -1.02 28.40 -22.14
C LEU A 126 -1.49 27.01 -21.74
N ASN A 127 -0.59 26.03 -21.70
CA ASN A 127 -0.90 24.69 -21.19
C ASN A 127 0.37 23.97 -20.78
N ARG A 128 0.48 23.60 -19.50
CA ARG A 128 1.64 22.85 -19.00
C ARG A 128 1.40 21.35 -19.12
N MET A 129 2.49 20.58 -19.26
CA MET A 129 2.55 19.11 -19.20
C MET A 129 1.50 18.41 -20.09
N MET A 130 1.46 18.83 -21.36
CA MET A 130 0.47 18.35 -22.34
C MET A 130 0.69 16.88 -22.69
N ASP A 131 -0.40 16.18 -22.95
CA ASP A 131 -0.36 14.87 -23.55
C ASP A 131 0.26 14.91 -24.94
N ALA A 132 0.96 13.84 -25.34
CA ALA A 132 1.73 13.79 -26.57
C ALA A 132 0.90 14.10 -27.83
N ASP A 133 -0.34 13.60 -27.91
CA ASP A 133 -1.21 13.81 -29.08
C ASP A 133 -1.70 15.26 -29.14
N LYS A 134 -2.05 15.86 -28.00
CA LYS A 134 -2.46 17.28 -27.92
C LYS A 134 -1.30 18.20 -28.30
N SER A 135 -0.09 17.92 -27.80
CA SER A 135 1.10 18.72 -28.14
C SER A 135 1.45 18.62 -29.62
N LYS A 136 1.33 17.45 -30.26
CA LYS A 136 1.49 17.28 -31.70
C LYS A 136 0.44 18.07 -32.48
N GLY A 137 -0.83 18.06 -32.02
CA GLY A 137 -1.91 18.84 -32.64
C GLY A 137 -1.60 20.34 -32.66
N VAL A 138 -1.15 20.92 -31.54
CA VAL A 138 -0.74 22.32 -31.48
C VAL A 138 0.48 22.58 -32.36
N GLN A 139 1.49 21.68 -32.38
CA GLN A 139 2.66 21.84 -33.27
C GLN A 139 2.26 21.90 -34.73
N GLN A 140 1.29 21.07 -35.15
CA GLN A 140 0.76 21.12 -36.52
C GLN A 140 0.03 22.43 -36.80
N VAL A 141 -0.79 22.90 -35.87
CA VAL A 141 -1.48 24.21 -36.00
C VAL A 141 -0.48 25.35 -36.13
N ILE A 142 0.57 25.39 -35.31
CA ILE A 142 1.64 26.39 -35.37
C ILE A 142 2.31 26.37 -36.75
N LYS A 143 2.63 25.20 -37.27
CA LYS A 143 3.28 25.03 -38.58
C LYS A 143 2.40 25.45 -39.73
N ASP A 144 1.15 24.98 -39.76
CA ASP A 144 0.21 25.23 -40.89
C ASP A 144 -0.18 26.70 -40.98
N ASN A 145 -0.26 27.41 -39.85
CA ASN A 145 -0.67 28.81 -39.80
C ASN A 145 0.52 29.77 -39.60
N ASN A 146 1.77 29.25 -39.60
CA ASN A 146 3.01 30.03 -39.43
C ASN A 146 2.92 31.00 -38.23
N ILE A 147 2.43 30.49 -37.07
CA ILE A 147 2.23 31.28 -35.85
C ILE A 147 3.59 31.51 -35.17
N ALA A 148 4.02 32.77 -35.12
CA ALA A 148 5.21 33.14 -34.32
C ALA A 148 4.79 33.40 -32.86
N GLY A 149 5.69 33.18 -31.94
CA GLY A 149 5.47 33.46 -30.51
C GLY A 149 4.80 32.34 -29.71
N LEU A 150 4.34 31.24 -30.34
CA LEU A 150 3.93 30.02 -29.64
C LEU A 150 5.09 29.02 -29.65
N ASN A 151 5.52 28.59 -28.48
CA ASN A 151 6.68 27.73 -28.30
C ASN A 151 6.43 26.63 -27.29
N PHE A 152 7.25 25.58 -27.34
CA PHE A 152 7.21 24.47 -26.39
C PHE A 152 8.50 24.43 -25.56
N VAL A 153 8.33 24.07 -24.28
CA VAL A 153 9.43 23.67 -23.40
C VAL A 153 9.16 22.25 -22.93
N GLU A 154 10.22 21.45 -22.80
CA GLU A 154 10.11 20.11 -22.22
C GLU A 154 10.11 20.22 -20.70
N GLU A 155 9.11 19.60 -20.09
CA GLU A 155 8.97 19.48 -18.64
C GLU A 155 8.83 18.00 -18.24
N SER A 156 9.24 17.68 -17.02
CA SER A 156 9.02 16.38 -16.43
C SER A 156 7.61 16.33 -15.81
N LYS A 157 6.81 15.32 -16.19
CA LYS A 157 5.50 15.06 -15.60
C LYS A 157 5.57 13.76 -14.80
N ARG A 158 5.14 13.80 -13.54
CA ARG A 158 4.99 12.60 -12.74
C ARG A 158 3.80 11.78 -13.24
N TYR A 159 3.99 10.48 -13.39
CA TYR A 159 2.99 9.56 -13.91
C TYR A 159 2.90 8.31 -13.05
N TYR A 160 1.68 7.91 -12.71
CA TYR A 160 1.35 6.76 -11.90
C TYR A 160 0.64 5.72 -12.77
N PRO A 161 1.37 4.73 -13.33
CA PRO A 161 0.86 3.84 -14.37
C PRO A 161 -0.29 2.94 -13.91
N ASN A 162 -0.41 2.73 -12.59
CA ASN A 162 -1.44 1.88 -12.01
C ASN A 162 -2.65 2.67 -11.47
N GLY A 163 -2.78 3.98 -11.80
CA GLY A 163 -3.88 4.83 -11.36
C GLY A 163 -3.98 4.90 -9.84
N VAL A 164 -5.10 4.47 -9.29
CA VAL A 164 -5.43 4.56 -7.85
C VAL A 164 -4.61 3.62 -6.94
N LEU A 165 -3.83 2.70 -7.52
CA LEU A 165 -3.12 1.68 -6.74
C LEU A 165 -2.10 2.32 -5.78
N ALA A 166 -2.22 2.01 -4.48
CA ALA A 166 -1.38 2.52 -3.40
C ALA A 166 -1.33 4.06 -3.31
N ALA A 167 -2.39 4.76 -3.74
CA ALA A 167 -2.39 6.22 -3.87
C ALA A 167 -1.98 6.94 -2.59
N GLN A 168 -2.54 6.58 -1.42
CA GLN A 168 -2.23 7.23 -0.15
C GLN A 168 -0.81 6.90 0.36
N VAL A 169 -0.23 5.80 -0.11
CA VAL A 169 1.17 5.44 0.19
C VAL A 169 2.12 6.25 -0.69
N LEU A 170 1.87 6.25 -1.99
CA LEU A 170 2.71 6.97 -2.95
C LEU A 170 2.61 8.48 -2.76
N GLY A 171 1.39 8.98 -2.55
CA GLY A 171 1.13 10.40 -2.61
C GLY A 171 1.10 10.92 -4.04
N PHE A 172 1.34 12.22 -4.21
CA PHE A 172 1.36 12.88 -5.52
C PHE A 172 2.32 14.06 -5.56
N VAL A 173 2.63 14.49 -6.78
CA VAL A 173 3.55 15.59 -7.08
C VAL A 173 2.77 16.74 -7.69
N GLY A 174 3.05 17.96 -7.23
CA GLY A 174 2.49 19.19 -7.78
C GLY A 174 3.11 19.55 -9.14
N THR A 175 2.56 20.61 -9.76
CA THR A 175 3.00 21.08 -11.08
C THR A 175 4.47 21.57 -11.11
N ASP A 176 5.06 21.88 -9.96
CA ASP A 176 6.43 22.35 -9.84
C ASP A 176 7.41 21.23 -9.44
N ASP A 177 7.04 19.98 -9.70
CA ASP A 177 7.81 18.76 -9.40
C ASP A 177 8.17 18.62 -7.92
N LYS A 178 7.31 19.13 -7.03
CA LYS A 178 7.43 19.01 -5.58
C LYS A 178 6.46 17.95 -5.06
N GLY A 179 6.94 17.02 -4.25
CA GLY A 179 6.10 16.07 -3.54
C GLY A 179 5.17 16.78 -2.55
N LEU A 180 3.87 16.49 -2.60
CA LEU A 180 2.86 17.16 -1.79
C LEU A 180 2.22 16.25 -0.75
N ASP A 181 2.30 14.94 -0.93
CA ASP A 181 1.74 13.95 0.00
C ASP A 181 2.48 12.60 -0.11
N GLY A 182 2.26 11.71 0.86
CA GLY A 182 2.79 10.35 0.88
C GLY A 182 4.31 10.27 0.77
N LEU A 183 4.80 9.20 0.15
CA LEU A 183 6.24 8.99 -0.08
C LEU A 183 6.85 10.01 -1.04
N GLU A 184 6.06 10.56 -1.98
CA GLU A 184 6.54 11.64 -2.84
C GLU A 184 6.95 12.88 -2.04
N MET A 185 6.25 13.18 -0.93
CA MET A 185 6.60 14.28 -0.03
C MET A 185 7.76 13.90 0.90
N VAL A 186 7.70 12.74 1.53
CA VAL A 186 8.71 12.31 2.52
C VAL A 186 10.08 12.14 1.87
N LEU A 187 10.11 11.64 0.63
CA LEU A 187 11.32 11.35 -0.14
C LEU A 187 11.63 12.42 -1.19
N ASP A 188 11.10 13.65 -1.03
CA ASP A 188 11.24 14.70 -2.06
C ASP A 188 12.71 14.98 -2.40
N ASP A 189 13.57 15.05 -1.40
CA ASP A 189 15.01 15.35 -1.58
C ASP A 189 15.76 14.21 -2.27
N GLU A 190 15.40 12.95 -2.01
CA GLU A 190 16.01 11.78 -2.63
C GLU A 190 15.53 11.56 -4.06
N LEU A 191 14.23 11.70 -4.26
CA LEU A 191 13.59 11.48 -5.55
C LEU A 191 13.86 12.59 -6.54
N LYS A 192 14.01 13.83 -6.07
CA LYS A 192 14.20 15.00 -6.91
C LYS A 192 15.53 14.94 -7.63
N GLY A 193 15.49 15.13 -8.95
CA GLY A 193 16.69 15.26 -9.77
C GLY A 193 17.38 16.60 -9.56
N GLY A 194 18.67 16.63 -9.87
CA GLY A 194 19.46 17.87 -9.83
C GLY A 194 18.92 18.93 -10.79
N VAL A 195 19.10 20.19 -10.44
CA VAL A 195 18.77 21.33 -11.31
C VAL A 195 20.07 21.88 -11.90
N GLN A 196 20.17 21.86 -13.22
CA GLN A 196 21.28 22.52 -13.93
C GLN A 196 20.78 23.79 -14.61
N GLN A 197 21.51 24.88 -14.45
CA GLN A 197 21.33 26.06 -15.28
C GLN A 197 22.13 25.87 -16.56
N GLU A 198 21.44 25.78 -17.68
CA GLU A 198 22.04 25.72 -19.00
C GLU A 198 21.94 27.11 -19.64
N ILE A 199 23.08 27.65 -20.03
CA ILE A 199 23.16 28.88 -20.78
C ILE A 199 23.16 28.51 -22.26
N VAL A 200 22.05 28.76 -22.94
CA VAL A 200 21.89 28.45 -24.37
C VAL A 200 21.88 29.75 -25.16
N ALA A 201 22.77 29.85 -26.14
CA ALA A 201 22.67 30.95 -27.11
C ALA A 201 21.48 30.72 -28.05
N THR A 202 20.62 31.72 -28.19
CA THR A 202 19.45 31.67 -29.05
C THR A 202 19.57 32.62 -30.23
N ASP A 203 18.95 32.29 -31.36
CA ASP A 203 18.79 33.19 -32.49
C ASP A 203 17.78 34.31 -32.16
N ASN A 204 17.60 35.26 -33.08
CA ASN A 204 16.61 36.35 -32.94
C ASN A 204 15.15 35.87 -32.95
N LYS A 205 14.88 34.60 -33.14
CA LYS A 205 13.59 33.93 -33.06
C LYS A 205 13.42 33.08 -31.80
N GLY A 206 14.44 33.07 -30.92
CA GLY A 206 14.43 32.27 -29.69
C GLY A 206 14.82 30.79 -29.88
N ASN A 207 15.22 30.37 -31.08
CA ASN A 207 15.69 29.01 -31.30
C ASN A 207 17.13 28.82 -30.82
N ALA A 208 17.41 27.69 -30.16
CA ALA A 208 18.76 27.38 -29.75
C ALA A 208 19.72 27.27 -30.95
N ILE A 209 20.83 27.97 -30.91
CA ILE A 209 21.88 27.89 -31.94
C ILE A 209 22.62 26.56 -31.74
N PHE A 210 22.61 25.72 -32.77
CA PHE A 210 23.24 24.39 -32.71
C PHE A 210 24.74 24.50 -32.35
N GLY A 211 25.13 23.81 -31.27
CA GLY A 211 26.52 23.81 -30.79
C GLY A 211 26.84 24.86 -29.72
N SER A 212 25.91 25.75 -29.35
CA SER A 212 26.09 26.76 -28.29
C SER A 212 25.89 26.24 -26.85
N VAL A 213 25.60 24.94 -26.68
CA VAL A 213 25.43 24.32 -25.36
C VAL A 213 26.79 24.20 -24.69
N LEU A 214 27.07 25.08 -23.74
CA LEU A 214 28.34 25.16 -22.99
C LEU A 214 28.52 24.06 -21.94
N SER A 215 27.49 23.26 -21.70
CA SER A 215 27.55 22.14 -20.73
C SER A 215 26.81 20.93 -21.24
N LYS A 216 27.52 19.81 -21.40
CA LYS A 216 26.99 18.48 -21.74
C LYS A 216 26.67 17.64 -20.48
N PHE A 217 26.74 18.20 -19.29
CA PHE A 217 26.41 17.48 -18.07
C PHE A 217 24.92 17.62 -17.82
N LEU A 218 24.15 16.55 -18.08
CA LEU A 218 22.81 16.41 -17.52
C LEU A 218 22.97 16.29 -16.00
N PRO A 219 22.21 17.05 -15.21
CA PRO A 219 22.21 16.87 -13.76
C PRO A 219 21.83 15.42 -13.43
N ASP A 220 22.35 14.92 -12.31
CA ASP A 220 22.03 13.58 -11.86
C ASP A 220 20.52 13.43 -11.71
N LYS A 221 19.99 12.34 -12.24
CA LYS A 221 18.60 11.95 -11.98
C LYS A 221 18.43 11.71 -10.48
N GLY A 222 17.24 11.96 -9.97
CA GLY A 222 16.90 11.59 -8.60
C GLY A 222 17.13 10.08 -8.35
N LYS A 223 17.39 9.73 -7.10
CA LYS A 223 17.49 8.32 -6.69
C LYS A 223 16.16 7.62 -6.94
N SER A 224 16.20 6.40 -7.43
CA SER A 224 15.03 5.55 -7.48
C SER A 224 14.86 4.79 -6.17
N VAL A 225 13.61 4.47 -5.81
CA VAL A 225 13.26 3.81 -4.57
C VAL A 225 12.48 2.54 -4.87
N THR A 226 12.87 1.43 -4.27
CA THR A 226 12.11 0.18 -4.29
C THR A 226 11.38 0.04 -2.96
N LEU A 227 10.07 -0.14 -3.01
CA LEU A 227 9.22 -0.33 -1.83
C LEU A 227 9.16 -1.81 -1.42
N THR A 228 8.69 -2.05 -0.20
CA THR A 228 8.28 -3.38 0.26
C THR A 228 6.91 -3.77 -0.27
N ILE A 229 6.11 -2.81 -0.73
CA ILE A 229 4.79 -3.04 -1.36
C ILE A 229 4.92 -4.00 -2.54
N ASP A 230 4.06 -5.00 -2.55
CA ASP A 230 3.84 -5.88 -3.69
C ASP A 230 2.59 -5.43 -4.45
N ALA A 231 2.75 -5.02 -5.70
CA ALA A 231 1.64 -4.48 -6.50
C ALA A 231 0.48 -5.49 -6.66
N THR A 232 0.76 -6.79 -6.62
CA THR A 232 -0.27 -7.83 -6.71
C THR A 232 -1.02 -7.97 -5.39
N ILE A 233 -0.33 -7.99 -4.25
CA ILE A 233 -0.94 -8.03 -2.92
C ILE A 233 -1.74 -6.75 -2.67
N GLN A 234 -1.20 -5.60 -3.04
CA GLN A 234 -1.89 -4.30 -2.97
C GLN A 234 -3.20 -4.33 -3.77
N PHE A 235 -3.16 -4.83 -5.01
CA PHE A 235 -4.35 -4.96 -5.84
C PHE A 235 -5.40 -5.90 -5.24
N ILE A 236 -4.98 -7.03 -4.66
CA ILE A 236 -5.87 -7.95 -3.95
C ILE A 236 -6.56 -7.25 -2.79
N ALA A 237 -5.80 -6.52 -1.96
CA ALA A 237 -6.31 -5.77 -0.82
C ALA A 237 -7.31 -4.69 -1.24
N GLU A 238 -6.98 -3.89 -2.24
CA GLU A 238 -7.83 -2.81 -2.74
C GLU A 238 -9.14 -3.32 -3.33
N ARG A 239 -9.07 -4.37 -4.16
CA ARG A 239 -10.27 -4.98 -4.73
C ARG A 239 -11.19 -5.56 -3.66
N ALA A 240 -10.63 -6.17 -2.61
CA ALA A 240 -11.43 -6.67 -1.49
C ALA A 240 -12.10 -5.53 -0.72
N LEU A 241 -11.40 -4.38 -0.54
CA LEU A 241 -11.98 -3.19 0.06
C LEU A 241 -13.07 -2.57 -0.82
N ASP A 242 -12.88 -2.47 -2.13
CA ASP A 242 -13.90 -1.94 -3.05
C ASP A 242 -15.21 -2.73 -2.93
N LYS A 243 -15.09 -4.05 -2.91
CA LYS A 243 -16.25 -4.92 -2.69
C LYS A 243 -16.87 -4.68 -1.31
N ALA A 244 -16.07 -4.59 -0.26
CA ALA A 244 -16.56 -4.35 1.10
C ALA A 244 -17.30 -3.00 1.22
N MET A 245 -16.77 -1.93 0.60
CA MET A 245 -17.42 -0.61 0.56
C MET A 245 -18.80 -0.66 -0.11
N VAL A 246 -18.92 -1.38 -1.23
CA VAL A 246 -20.21 -1.56 -1.92
C VAL A 246 -21.20 -2.37 -1.08
N ASP A 247 -20.74 -3.48 -0.49
CA ASP A 247 -21.57 -4.40 0.27
C ASP A 247 -22.08 -3.77 1.57
N THR A 248 -21.23 -3.01 2.26
CA THR A 248 -21.54 -2.44 3.59
C THR A 248 -22.00 -0.99 3.55
N GLY A 249 -21.74 -0.27 2.47
CA GLY A 249 -21.96 1.19 2.38
C GLY A 249 -21.15 1.97 3.43
N ALA A 250 -20.01 1.45 3.87
CA ALA A 250 -19.18 2.07 4.91
C ALA A 250 -18.64 3.43 4.46
N LYS A 251 -18.33 4.30 5.43
CA LYS A 251 -17.69 5.59 5.14
C LYS A 251 -16.22 5.45 4.82
N HIS A 252 -15.51 4.64 5.61
CA HIS A 252 -14.09 4.38 5.40
C HIS A 252 -13.79 2.89 5.57
N ALA A 253 -12.70 2.44 4.93
CA ALA A 253 -12.17 1.11 5.17
C ALA A 253 -10.65 1.10 4.94
N SER A 254 -9.93 0.23 5.64
CA SER A 254 -8.50 0.03 5.42
C SER A 254 -8.10 -1.43 5.54
N VAL A 255 -7.03 -1.78 4.80
CA VAL A 255 -6.33 -3.07 4.90
C VAL A 255 -4.84 -2.81 5.00
N ILE A 256 -4.18 -3.51 5.92
CA ILE A 256 -2.73 -3.59 6.00
C ILE A 256 -2.34 -5.07 5.92
N VAL A 257 -1.34 -5.37 5.09
CA VAL A 257 -0.69 -6.67 5.02
C VAL A 257 0.79 -6.48 5.33
N MET A 258 1.31 -7.14 6.37
CA MET A 258 2.68 -7.04 6.82
C MET A 258 3.31 -8.43 6.95
N ASP A 259 4.57 -8.56 6.56
CA ASP A 259 5.38 -9.74 6.89
C ASP A 259 5.85 -9.64 8.36
N PRO A 260 5.40 -10.54 9.27
CA PRO A 260 5.75 -10.45 10.69
C PRO A 260 7.23 -10.73 10.98
N LYS A 261 7.95 -11.38 10.07
CA LYS A 261 9.34 -11.80 10.29
C LYS A 261 10.34 -10.67 10.10
N ASN A 262 10.01 -9.71 9.24
CA ASN A 262 10.92 -8.64 8.89
C ASN A 262 10.31 -7.23 9.03
N GLY A 263 8.98 -7.11 9.19
CA GLY A 263 8.26 -5.85 9.30
C GLY A 263 7.94 -5.17 7.96
N GLU A 264 8.21 -5.82 6.83
CA GLU A 264 7.87 -5.28 5.50
C GLU A 264 6.36 -5.10 5.35
N ILE A 265 5.92 -3.90 4.98
CA ILE A 265 4.52 -3.65 4.58
C ILE A 265 4.36 -4.10 3.12
N LEU A 266 3.59 -5.17 2.93
CA LEU A 266 3.35 -5.77 1.63
C LEU A 266 2.20 -5.11 0.87
N ALA A 267 1.22 -4.59 1.62
CA ALA A 267 0.12 -3.78 1.12
C ALA A 267 -0.42 -2.86 2.21
N MET A 268 -0.87 -1.68 1.80
CA MET A 268 -1.58 -0.71 2.64
C MET A 268 -2.61 0.00 1.77
N ALA A 269 -3.86 -0.32 1.96
CA ALA A 269 -4.97 0.17 1.15
C ALA A 269 -6.01 0.89 2.02
N ASN A 270 -6.54 2.00 1.53
CA ASN A 270 -7.56 2.79 2.21
C ASN A 270 -8.70 3.15 1.27
N ARG A 271 -9.89 3.38 1.83
CA ARG A 271 -11.06 3.92 1.11
C ARG A 271 -11.74 5.02 1.93
N PRO A 272 -12.20 6.10 1.25
CA PRO A 272 -12.08 6.38 -0.18
C PRO A 272 -10.64 6.56 -0.65
N SER A 273 -10.39 6.42 -1.97
CA SER A 273 -9.09 6.62 -2.60
C SER A 273 -9.19 7.60 -3.76
N TYR A 274 -8.07 7.95 -4.37
CA TYR A 274 -7.99 8.92 -5.47
C TYR A 274 -7.00 8.45 -6.54
N ASP A 275 -7.07 9.07 -7.73
CA ASP A 275 -6.06 8.89 -8.77
C ASP A 275 -4.98 9.98 -8.64
N PRO A 276 -3.72 9.62 -8.30
CA PRO A 276 -2.63 10.59 -8.20
C PRO A 276 -2.35 11.37 -9.50
N ASN A 277 -2.73 10.81 -10.66
CA ASN A 277 -2.62 11.53 -11.94
C ASN A 277 -3.64 12.68 -12.04
N ASN A 278 -4.74 12.63 -11.28
CA ASN A 278 -5.86 13.56 -11.31
C ASN A 278 -6.29 14.00 -9.89
N TYR A 279 -5.33 14.16 -8.98
CA TYR A 279 -5.58 14.41 -7.55
C TYR A 279 -6.51 15.61 -7.28
N ASN A 280 -6.50 16.64 -8.12
CA ASN A 280 -7.34 17.83 -8.00
C ASN A 280 -8.84 17.58 -8.19
N GLN A 281 -9.26 16.38 -8.63
CA GLN A 281 -10.66 15.99 -8.78
C GLN A 281 -11.23 15.30 -7.53
N SER A 282 -10.40 15.03 -6.51
CA SER A 282 -10.77 14.31 -5.31
C SER A 282 -10.89 15.23 -4.11
N GLY A 283 -11.76 14.86 -3.15
CA GLY A 283 -11.90 15.56 -1.88
C GLY A 283 -10.78 15.21 -0.89
N GLU A 284 -10.57 16.06 0.12
CA GLU A 284 -9.50 15.94 1.11
C GLU A 284 -9.51 14.59 1.88
N GLU A 285 -10.70 14.02 2.12
CA GLU A 285 -10.83 12.73 2.82
C GLU A 285 -10.18 11.57 2.06
N ALA A 286 -10.09 11.66 0.71
CA ALA A 286 -9.48 10.61 -0.10
C ALA A 286 -7.95 10.57 0.02
N PHE A 287 -7.32 11.68 0.43
CA PHE A 287 -5.86 11.75 0.59
C PHE A 287 -5.37 11.10 1.87
N LYS A 288 -6.23 11.03 2.90
CA LYS A 288 -5.83 10.52 4.22
C LYS A 288 -5.41 9.05 4.17
N ASN A 289 -4.22 8.77 4.65
CA ASN A 289 -3.78 7.41 4.92
C ASN A 289 -4.28 6.98 6.31
N ILE A 290 -5.56 6.59 6.39
CA ILE A 290 -6.20 6.25 7.66
C ILE A 290 -5.57 5.03 8.36
N ALA A 291 -4.80 4.23 7.65
CA ALA A 291 -4.06 3.10 8.22
C ALA A 291 -2.98 3.53 9.23
N VAL A 292 -2.45 4.75 9.09
CA VAL A 292 -1.41 5.31 9.97
C VAL A 292 -1.85 6.55 10.74
N THR A 293 -2.85 7.31 10.22
CA THR A 293 -3.25 8.59 10.82
C THR A 293 -4.43 8.47 11.78
N ASN A 294 -5.38 7.56 11.50
CA ASN A 294 -6.62 7.50 12.27
C ASN A 294 -6.46 6.69 13.54
N LEU A 295 -6.99 7.23 14.62
CA LEU A 295 -7.09 6.57 15.91
C LEU A 295 -8.49 5.98 16.08
N TYR A 296 -8.56 4.74 16.56
CA TYR A 296 -9.81 4.07 16.88
C TYR A 296 -9.67 3.19 18.10
N GLU A 297 -10.77 2.88 18.76
CA GLU A 297 -10.81 1.87 19.82
C GLU A 297 -10.82 0.47 19.17
N PRO A 298 -9.80 -0.38 19.47
CA PRO A 298 -9.65 -1.67 18.78
C PRO A 298 -10.70 -2.70 19.19
N GLY A 299 -11.40 -2.49 20.29
CA GLY A 299 -12.37 -3.41 20.85
C GLY A 299 -11.78 -4.80 21.07
N SER A 300 -12.54 -5.84 20.76
CA SER A 300 -12.16 -7.23 21.03
C SER A 300 -10.87 -7.71 20.33
N THR A 301 -10.38 -7.00 19.31
CA THR A 301 -9.05 -7.31 18.72
C THR A 301 -7.89 -7.02 19.68
N PHE A 302 -8.12 -6.22 20.72
CA PHE A 302 -7.11 -5.92 21.75
C PHE A 302 -6.98 -7.00 22.83
N LYS A 303 -8.00 -7.86 23.00
CA LYS A 303 -8.03 -8.91 24.04
C LYS A 303 -6.81 -9.85 24.02
N PRO A 304 -6.29 -10.30 22.88
CA PRO A 304 -5.08 -11.14 22.86
C PRO A 304 -3.84 -10.46 23.45
N ILE A 305 -3.72 -9.13 23.28
CA ILE A 305 -2.61 -8.34 23.85
C ILE A 305 -2.70 -8.35 25.38
N ILE A 306 -3.88 -8.07 25.94
CA ILE A 306 -4.13 -8.11 27.39
C ILE A 306 -3.94 -9.51 27.96
N ALA A 307 -4.46 -10.53 27.28
CA ALA A 307 -4.32 -11.93 27.71
C ALA A 307 -2.84 -12.37 27.73
N SER A 308 -2.07 -11.99 26.69
CA SER A 308 -0.64 -12.28 26.63
C SER A 308 0.13 -11.59 27.78
N ALA A 309 -0.23 -10.34 28.10
CA ALA A 309 0.35 -9.61 29.23
C ALA A 309 0.06 -10.29 30.56
N ALA A 310 -1.19 -10.72 30.78
CA ALA A 310 -1.59 -11.42 32.02
C ALA A 310 -0.88 -12.76 32.19
N LEU A 311 -0.72 -13.54 31.10
CA LEU A 311 0.02 -14.81 31.09
C LEU A 311 1.52 -14.57 31.37
N ALA A 312 2.15 -13.66 30.64
CA ALA A 312 3.58 -13.36 30.78
C ALA A 312 3.92 -12.81 32.17
N ALA A 313 3.01 -12.03 32.76
CA ALA A 313 3.18 -11.52 34.13
C ALA A 313 2.84 -12.58 35.23
N GLY A 314 2.39 -13.77 34.86
CA GLY A 314 1.99 -14.83 35.81
C GLY A 314 0.73 -14.49 36.63
N LYS A 315 -0.07 -13.51 36.16
CA LYS A 315 -1.32 -13.06 36.82
C LYS A 315 -2.52 -13.90 36.45
N TRP A 316 -2.40 -14.66 35.37
CA TRP A 316 -3.41 -15.61 34.91
C TRP A 316 -2.75 -16.93 34.47
N LYS A 317 -3.49 -18.04 34.55
CA LYS A 317 -3.00 -19.35 34.12
C LYS A 317 -4.01 -19.97 33.15
N LEU A 318 -3.57 -20.85 32.27
CA LEU A 318 -4.42 -21.50 31.26
C LEU A 318 -5.55 -22.36 31.87
N ASP A 319 -5.28 -22.98 33.02
CA ASP A 319 -6.20 -23.82 33.73
C ASP A 319 -7.14 -23.06 34.69
N THR A 320 -6.93 -21.75 34.86
CA THR A 320 -7.79 -20.90 35.70
C THR A 320 -9.21 -20.90 35.15
N VAL A 321 -10.18 -21.24 36.01
CA VAL A 321 -11.61 -21.22 35.66
C VAL A 321 -12.23 -19.94 36.19
N TYR A 322 -12.86 -19.19 35.31
CA TYR A 322 -13.71 -18.06 35.63
C TYR A 322 -15.17 -18.46 35.46
N ASN A 323 -16.02 -18.12 36.44
CA ASN A 323 -17.46 -18.39 36.34
C ASN A 323 -18.17 -17.16 35.79
N ASP A 324 -18.37 -17.12 34.47
CA ASP A 324 -19.01 -16.01 33.79
C ASP A 324 -20.53 -15.98 34.04
N LYS A 325 -20.96 -14.89 34.67
CA LYS A 325 -22.38 -14.61 34.97
C LYS A 325 -23.02 -13.65 33.96
N GLY A 326 -22.31 -13.28 32.89
CA GLY A 326 -22.80 -12.33 31.88
C GLY A 326 -22.66 -10.85 32.26
N ALA A 327 -22.19 -10.55 33.48
CA ALA A 327 -22.04 -9.18 33.97
C ALA A 327 -20.84 -9.07 34.92
N PHE A 328 -20.05 -7.98 34.77
CA PHE A 328 -18.91 -7.63 35.61
C PHE A 328 -19.06 -6.20 36.12
N ALA A 329 -19.02 -6.02 37.44
CA ALA A 329 -19.20 -4.71 38.08
C ALA A 329 -17.84 -4.04 38.37
N ALA A 330 -17.69 -2.78 37.92
CA ALA A 330 -16.55 -1.93 38.20
C ALA A 330 -16.98 -0.50 38.45
N ASN A 331 -16.62 0.07 39.59
CA ASN A 331 -16.90 1.48 39.98
C ASN A 331 -18.36 1.93 39.71
N GLY A 332 -19.36 1.07 40.02
CA GLY A 332 -20.77 1.38 39.81
C GLY A 332 -21.29 1.17 38.38
N HIS A 333 -20.44 0.80 37.45
CA HIS A 333 -20.79 0.44 36.07
C HIS A 333 -20.80 -1.07 35.89
N ILE A 334 -21.54 -1.55 34.87
CA ILE A 334 -21.65 -2.97 34.57
C ILE A 334 -21.19 -3.21 33.14
N ILE A 335 -20.11 -3.97 32.98
CA ILE A 335 -19.65 -4.50 31.70
C ILE A 335 -20.43 -5.81 31.41
N ARG A 336 -21.00 -5.93 30.22
CA ARG A 336 -21.74 -7.12 29.78
C ARG A 336 -21.09 -7.81 28.61
N ASN A 337 -21.40 -9.11 28.46
CA ASN A 337 -21.08 -9.81 27.24
C ASN A 337 -21.93 -9.27 26.07
N TRP A 338 -21.44 -9.43 24.86
CA TRP A 338 -22.09 -8.92 23.64
C TRP A 338 -23.52 -9.45 23.41
N ASN A 339 -23.81 -10.67 23.90
CA ASN A 339 -25.15 -11.30 23.85
C ASN A 339 -25.96 -11.09 25.13
N GLY A 340 -25.41 -10.43 26.14
CA GLY A 340 -26.05 -10.19 27.43
C GLY A 340 -26.11 -11.42 28.35
N GLU A 341 -25.59 -12.57 27.93
CA GLU A 341 -25.67 -13.85 28.64
C GLU A 341 -24.34 -14.24 29.29
N GLY A 342 -24.40 -15.12 30.30
CA GLY A 342 -23.25 -15.73 30.94
C GLY A 342 -22.95 -17.12 30.34
N TYR A 343 -21.67 -17.42 30.22
CA TYR A 343 -21.18 -18.69 29.69
C TYR A 343 -20.90 -19.74 30.78
N GLY A 344 -21.08 -19.40 32.07
CA GLY A 344 -20.78 -20.30 33.19
C GLY A 344 -19.27 -20.49 33.38
N PRO A 345 -18.78 -21.68 33.77
CA PRO A 345 -17.36 -21.96 33.98
C PRO A 345 -16.61 -21.95 32.64
N VAL A 346 -15.68 -20.99 32.46
CA VAL A 346 -14.88 -20.81 31.26
C VAL A 346 -13.39 -20.66 31.60
N ARG A 347 -12.52 -21.03 30.66
CA ARG A 347 -11.07 -20.83 30.73
C ARG A 347 -10.62 -19.78 29.72
N LEU A 348 -9.34 -19.42 29.73
CA LEU A 348 -8.78 -18.43 28.82
C LEU A 348 -9.07 -18.74 27.34
N LEU A 349 -8.98 -20.01 26.94
CA LEU A 349 -9.38 -20.45 25.60
C LEU A 349 -10.81 -20.02 25.25
N ASP A 350 -11.76 -20.27 26.13
CA ASP A 350 -13.18 -19.95 25.89
C ASP A 350 -13.39 -18.44 25.90
N ILE A 351 -12.71 -17.72 26.82
CA ILE A 351 -12.79 -16.27 26.94
C ILE A 351 -12.36 -15.59 25.64
N LEU A 352 -11.26 -16.01 25.01
CA LEU A 352 -10.79 -15.46 23.76
C LEU A 352 -11.60 -15.97 22.57
N LYS A 353 -11.91 -17.28 22.54
CA LYS A 353 -12.63 -17.93 21.45
C LYS A 353 -14.05 -17.37 21.26
N TYR A 354 -14.76 -17.13 22.35
CA TYR A 354 -16.12 -16.56 22.33
C TYR A 354 -16.16 -15.05 22.61
N SER A 355 -14.96 -14.44 22.74
CA SER A 355 -14.82 -12.99 22.95
C SER A 355 -15.56 -12.49 24.20
N ILE A 356 -15.47 -13.22 25.33
CA ILE A 356 -16.18 -12.94 26.57
C ILE A 356 -15.63 -11.68 27.23
N ASN A 357 -16.45 -10.61 27.33
CA ASN A 357 -16.03 -9.32 27.87
C ASN A 357 -15.75 -9.40 29.38
N THR A 358 -16.67 -10.05 30.10
CA THR A 358 -16.59 -10.16 31.56
C THR A 358 -15.33 -10.90 32.01
N GLY A 359 -14.94 -11.95 31.28
CA GLY A 359 -13.73 -12.71 31.53
C GLY A 359 -12.46 -11.86 31.33
N MET A 360 -12.42 -11.06 30.25
CA MET A 360 -11.30 -10.14 30.00
C MET A 360 -11.23 -9.02 31.03
N ALA A 361 -12.38 -8.46 31.46
CA ALA A 361 -12.43 -7.45 32.52
C ALA A 361 -11.89 -7.99 33.86
N GLU A 362 -12.19 -9.25 34.20
CA GLU A 362 -11.61 -9.92 35.37
C GLU A 362 -10.09 -10.11 35.23
N ILE A 363 -9.64 -10.67 34.09
CA ILE A 363 -8.19 -10.87 33.80
C ILE A 363 -7.45 -9.55 33.93
N GLY A 364 -7.95 -8.49 33.31
CA GLY A 364 -7.31 -7.18 33.35
C GLY A 364 -7.29 -6.58 34.75
N THR A 365 -8.40 -6.64 35.48
CA THR A 365 -8.49 -6.13 36.84
C THR A 365 -7.53 -6.85 37.79
N LEU A 366 -7.41 -8.17 37.68
CA LEU A 366 -6.45 -8.97 38.46
C LEU A 366 -4.99 -8.71 38.07
N THR A 367 -4.74 -8.36 36.81
CA THR A 367 -3.40 -8.00 36.33
C THR A 367 -2.98 -6.64 36.85
N GLY A 368 -3.89 -5.68 36.87
CA GLY A 368 -3.68 -4.32 37.41
C GLY A 368 -3.12 -3.33 36.40
N ALA A 369 -3.37 -2.04 36.64
CA ALA A 369 -3.06 -0.92 35.74
C ALA A 369 -1.57 -0.86 35.36
N ASP A 370 -0.67 -0.92 36.36
CA ASP A 370 0.78 -0.78 36.14
C ASP A 370 1.35 -1.85 35.21
N ILE A 371 0.97 -3.11 35.47
CA ILE A 371 1.45 -4.26 34.67
C ILE A 371 0.88 -4.17 33.24
N LEU A 372 -0.41 -3.94 33.10
CA LEU A 372 -1.03 -3.83 31.78
C LEU A 372 -0.44 -2.67 31.00
N SER A 373 -0.33 -1.47 31.61
CA SER A 373 0.25 -0.30 30.94
C SER A 373 1.69 -0.54 30.49
N LYS A 374 2.50 -1.26 31.30
CA LYS A 374 3.85 -1.65 30.91
C LYS A 374 3.83 -2.51 29.64
N TYR A 375 3.06 -3.62 29.65
CA TYR A 375 3.02 -4.52 28.49
C TYR A 375 2.42 -3.87 27.25
N VAL A 376 1.38 -3.04 27.40
CA VAL A 376 0.77 -2.28 26.29
C VAL A 376 1.82 -1.34 25.67
N ARG A 377 2.65 -0.67 26.48
CA ARG A 377 3.77 0.14 26.00
C ARG A 377 4.89 -0.72 25.37
N ASP A 378 5.19 -1.88 25.94
CA ASP A 378 6.17 -2.82 25.40
C ASP A 378 5.74 -3.32 23.99
N TYR A 379 4.44 -3.46 23.72
CA TYR A 379 3.89 -3.69 22.39
C TYR A 379 3.93 -2.44 21.48
N GLY A 380 4.40 -1.31 22.02
CA GLY A 380 4.61 -0.07 21.31
C GLY A 380 3.36 0.79 21.12
N PHE A 381 2.27 0.50 21.80
CA PHE A 381 1.11 1.41 21.81
C PHE A 381 1.45 2.69 22.56
N GLY A 382 0.84 3.81 22.15
CA GLY A 382 1.10 5.14 22.71
C GLY A 382 2.36 5.82 22.16
N SER A 383 2.98 5.25 21.11
CA SER A 383 4.10 5.83 20.37
C SER A 383 4.01 5.50 18.89
N GLU A 384 4.55 6.38 18.05
CA GLU A 384 4.67 6.14 16.61
C GLU A 384 5.48 4.87 16.34
N THR A 385 5.17 4.16 15.25
CA THR A 385 5.92 2.98 14.84
C THR A 385 7.23 3.35 14.14
N GLY A 386 7.31 4.59 13.62
CA GLY A 386 8.42 5.12 12.87
C GLY A 386 8.46 4.60 11.43
N ILE A 387 7.29 4.31 10.85
CA ILE A 387 7.16 4.02 9.41
C ILE A 387 7.46 5.29 8.59
N GLU A 388 7.98 5.13 7.39
CA GLU A 388 8.37 6.25 6.52
C GLU A 388 7.17 6.88 5.79
N LEU A 389 6.09 7.19 6.54
CA LEU A 389 4.88 7.82 6.01
C LEU A 389 4.51 9.04 6.86
N PRO A 390 3.91 10.09 6.28
CA PRO A 390 3.59 11.29 7.02
C PRO A 390 2.35 11.12 7.89
N GLY A 391 2.29 11.88 8.99
CA GLY A 391 1.09 12.03 9.81
C GLY A 391 0.76 10.81 10.68
N GLU A 392 1.75 9.99 11.02
CA GLU A 392 1.53 8.84 11.90
C GLU A 392 0.99 9.26 13.26
N GLY A 393 -0.06 8.57 13.73
CA GLY A 393 -0.64 8.78 15.05
C GLY A 393 0.07 7.95 16.13
N ALA A 394 0.38 8.58 17.26
CA ALA A 394 0.98 7.89 18.40
C ALA A 394 0.01 7.01 19.19
N GLY A 395 -1.31 7.20 19.04
CA GLY A 395 -2.31 6.59 19.90
C GLY A 395 -2.55 7.39 21.19
N ILE A 396 -3.54 6.93 21.97
CA ILE A 396 -3.90 7.56 23.26
C ILE A 396 -3.95 6.47 24.32
N LEU A 397 -3.13 6.62 25.36
CA LEU A 397 -3.08 5.75 26.53
C LEU A 397 -3.22 6.60 27.79
N TYR A 398 -3.97 6.09 28.76
CA TYR A 398 -3.99 6.68 30.10
C TYR A 398 -2.68 6.36 30.87
N ASN A 399 -2.32 7.24 31.81
CA ASN A 399 -1.30 6.91 32.76
C ASN A 399 -1.86 5.89 33.77
N PRO A 400 -1.09 4.87 34.18
CA PRO A 400 -1.58 3.84 35.09
C PRO A 400 -2.07 4.38 36.45
N GLU A 401 -1.45 5.45 36.95
CA GLU A 401 -1.82 6.12 38.19
C GLU A 401 -3.19 6.86 38.14
N ASP A 402 -3.64 7.21 36.93
CA ASP A 402 -4.93 7.87 36.71
C ASP A 402 -6.07 6.87 36.45
N MET A 403 -5.74 5.56 36.24
CA MET A 403 -6.72 4.55 35.85
C MET A 403 -7.52 4.03 37.02
N SER A 404 -8.84 4.19 36.97
CA SER A 404 -9.77 3.52 37.86
C SER A 404 -9.91 2.03 37.54
N LYS A 405 -10.56 1.24 38.40
CA LYS A 405 -10.91 -0.16 38.11
C LYS A 405 -11.76 -0.30 36.83
N LEU A 406 -12.61 0.68 36.53
CA LEU A 406 -13.42 0.68 35.32
C LEU A 406 -12.53 0.86 34.10
N ASP A 407 -11.58 1.82 34.13
CA ASP A 407 -10.67 2.08 33.00
C ASP A 407 -9.80 0.85 32.68
N VAL A 408 -9.32 0.16 33.70
CA VAL A 408 -8.58 -1.10 33.53
C VAL A 408 -9.47 -2.18 32.89
N ALA A 409 -10.71 -2.31 33.35
CA ALA A 409 -11.65 -3.30 32.83
C ALA A 409 -12.08 -3.00 31.38
N THR A 410 -12.31 -1.72 31.05
CA THR A 410 -12.67 -1.29 29.68
C THR A 410 -11.48 -1.42 28.72
N MET A 411 -10.27 -1.02 29.14
CA MET A 411 -9.05 -1.21 28.36
C MET A 411 -8.84 -2.70 28.04
N SER A 412 -9.17 -3.59 28.97
CA SER A 412 -9.02 -5.04 28.77
C SER A 412 -9.94 -5.64 27.70
N ILE A 413 -10.99 -4.91 27.32
CA ILE A 413 -11.85 -5.26 26.19
C ILE A 413 -11.61 -4.37 24.96
N GLY A 414 -10.58 -3.51 25.02
CA GLY A 414 -10.16 -2.63 23.93
C GLY A 414 -10.97 -1.35 23.81
N GLN A 415 -11.56 -0.87 24.90
CA GLN A 415 -12.21 0.45 25.03
C GLN A 415 -11.43 1.34 26.00
N GLY A 416 -11.56 2.66 25.88
CA GLY A 416 -10.74 3.61 26.67
C GLY A 416 -9.26 3.63 26.25
N ILE A 417 -8.93 3.13 25.08
CA ILE A 417 -7.61 3.18 24.44
C ILE A 417 -7.82 3.51 22.95
N ALA A 418 -7.03 4.41 22.40
CA ALA A 418 -7.08 4.70 20.97
C ALA A 418 -5.75 4.34 20.29
N VAL A 419 -5.82 3.58 19.22
CA VAL A 419 -4.65 3.03 18.51
C VAL A 419 -4.79 3.25 17.02
N THR A 420 -3.65 3.22 16.27
CA THR A 420 -3.71 3.16 14.81
C THR A 420 -3.86 1.72 14.31
N PRO A 421 -4.42 1.51 13.11
CA PRO A 421 -4.42 0.20 12.46
C PRO A 421 -3.01 -0.40 12.35
N LEU A 422 -2.00 0.41 12.05
CA LEU A 422 -0.61 -0.04 11.93
C LEU A 422 -0.04 -0.54 13.27
N GLN A 423 -0.35 0.12 14.38
CA GLN A 423 0.05 -0.36 15.73
C GLN A 423 -0.52 -1.74 16.02
N MET A 424 -1.78 -1.99 15.65
CA MET A 424 -2.40 -3.32 15.81
C MET A 424 -1.69 -4.38 14.98
N VAL A 425 -1.36 -4.08 13.71
CA VAL A 425 -0.63 -5.01 12.84
C VAL A 425 0.75 -5.33 13.41
N ARG A 426 1.49 -4.32 13.91
CA ARG A 426 2.79 -4.52 14.55
C ARG A 426 2.68 -5.42 15.78
N ALA A 427 1.68 -5.20 16.64
CA ALA A 427 1.48 -5.99 17.86
C ALA A 427 1.12 -7.45 17.55
N PHE A 428 0.24 -7.70 16.56
CA PHE A 428 -0.07 -9.07 16.11
C PHE A 428 1.11 -9.69 15.35
N GLY A 429 1.91 -8.87 14.67
CA GLY A 429 3.20 -9.29 14.12
C GLY A 429 4.12 -9.87 15.18
N ALA A 430 4.22 -9.21 16.34
CA ALA A 430 5.00 -9.73 17.46
C ALA A 430 4.44 -11.06 17.99
N LEU A 431 3.12 -11.17 18.17
CA LEU A 431 2.51 -12.43 18.62
C LEU A 431 2.78 -13.57 17.64
N SER A 432 2.59 -13.35 16.34
CA SER A 432 2.78 -14.36 15.31
C SER A 432 4.26 -14.67 15.01
N ASN A 433 5.19 -13.85 15.50
CA ASN A 433 6.65 -14.00 15.34
C ASN A 433 7.34 -14.38 16.66
N GLY A 434 6.72 -15.27 17.45
CA GLY A 434 7.31 -15.77 18.69
C GLY A 434 7.59 -14.69 19.74
N GLY A 435 6.80 -13.64 19.79
CA GLY A 435 6.97 -12.50 20.70
C GLY A 435 7.95 -11.43 20.19
N THR A 436 8.65 -11.67 19.08
CA THR A 436 9.62 -10.71 18.53
C THR A 436 8.93 -9.65 17.70
N MET A 437 9.04 -8.39 18.10
CA MET A 437 8.43 -7.24 17.44
C MET A 437 9.39 -6.57 16.46
N MET A 438 9.01 -6.54 15.18
CA MET A 438 9.76 -5.89 14.12
C MET A 438 9.32 -4.45 13.93
N LYS A 439 10.25 -3.58 13.49
CA LYS A 439 9.92 -2.23 13.03
C LYS A 439 9.20 -2.32 11.68
N PRO A 440 7.96 -1.81 11.54
CA PRO A 440 7.32 -1.71 10.24
C PRO A 440 8.11 -0.75 9.34
N HIS A 441 8.28 -1.12 8.06
CA HIS A 441 8.91 -0.26 7.08
C HIS A 441 8.33 -0.49 5.68
N ILE A 442 8.42 0.55 4.85
CA ILE A 442 7.85 0.52 3.50
C ILE A 442 8.91 0.71 2.41
N ILE A 443 10.09 1.24 2.78
CA ILE A 443 11.22 1.42 1.87
C ILE A 443 12.10 0.18 1.97
N LYS A 444 12.35 -0.47 0.83
CA LYS A 444 13.24 -1.64 0.74
C LYS A 444 14.66 -1.24 0.39
N SER A 445 14.84 -0.37 -0.62
CA SER A 445 16.18 0.06 -1.06
C SER A 445 16.12 1.33 -1.90
N TYR A 446 17.28 1.98 -1.99
CA TYR A 446 17.53 3.09 -2.91
C TYR A 446 18.50 2.65 -4.00
N SER A 447 18.31 3.17 -5.21
CA SER A 447 19.24 2.97 -6.34
C SER A 447 19.60 4.29 -7.02
N ASN A 448 20.78 4.32 -7.63
CA ASN A 448 21.26 5.46 -8.41
C ASN A 448 20.58 5.53 -9.80
N SER A 449 20.97 6.51 -10.60
CA SER A 449 20.45 6.70 -11.96
C SER A 449 20.80 5.58 -12.94
N GLN A 450 21.80 4.75 -12.62
CA GLN A 450 22.23 3.58 -13.38
C GLN A 450 21.47 2.32 -13.00
N GLY A 451 20.72 2.35 -11.88
CA GLY A 451 19.99 1.20 -11.35
C GLY A 451 20.76 0.40 -10.29
N ASP A 452 21.98 0.82 -9.93
CA ASP A 452 22.74 0.16 -8.88
C ASP A 452 22.16 0.49 -7.50
N VAL A 453 21.96 -0.52 -6.66
CA VAL A 453 21.49 -0.35 -5.30
C VAL A 453 22.56 0.37 -4.47
N THR A 454 22.22 1.52 -3.92
CA THR A 454 23.12 2.34 -3.09
C THR A 454 22.95 2.11 -1.61
N SER A 455 21.75 1.74 -1.18
CA SER A 455 21.45 1.36 0.21
C SER A 455 20.22 0.45 0.27
N THR A 456 20.17 -0.41 1.29
CA THR A 456 19.05 -1.31 1.59
C THR A 456 18.63 -1.06 3.02
N THR A 457 17.31 -1.05 3.27
CA THR A 457 16.77 -0.93 4.63
C THR A 457 17.07 -2.22 5.39
N GLU A 458 17.74 -2.09 6.53
CA GLU A 458 17.97 -3.21 7.43
C GLU A 458 16.71 -3.46 8.26
N THR A 459 16.35 -4.74 8.38
CA THR A 459 15.26 -5.14 9.28
C THR A 459 15.71 -4.96 10.73
N SER A 460 14.85 -4.40 11.58
CA SER A 460 15.21 -4.16 12.96
C SER A 460 14.16 -4.70 13.93
N VAL A 461 14.66 -5.41 14.96
CA VAL A 461 13.87 -5.81 16.11
C VAL A 461 13.75 -4.61 17.05
N VAL A 462 12.51 -4.23 17.37
CA VAL A 462 12.24 -3.08 18.26
C VAL A 462 11.77 -3.48 19.66
N GLY A 463 11.57 -4.77 19.89
CA GLY A 463 11.20 -5.28 21.21
C GLY A 463 10.82 -6.76 21.21
N GLN A 464 10.63 -7.26 22.42
CA GLN A 464 10.05 -8.58 22.68
C GLN A 464 9.05 -8.44 23.84
N PRO A 465 7.81 -7.98 23.54
CA PRO A 465 6.83 -7.67 24.58
C PRO A 465 6.45 -8.85 25.46
N VAL A 466 6.48 -10.07 24.91
CA VAL A 466 6.17 -11.30 25.66
C VAL A 466 7.14 -12.44 25.29
N PRO A 467 7.36 -13.41 26.17
CA PRO A 467 8.12 -14.60 25.87
C PRO A 467 7.52 -15.42 24.72
N GLU A 468 8.36 -16.17 24.00
CA GLU A 468 7.96 -17.03 22.88
C GLU A 468 6.85 -18.02 23.25
N GLU A 469 6.96 -18.67 24.42
CA GLU A 469 5.95 -19.62 24.92
C GLU A 469 4.58 -18.96 25.10
N THR A 470 4.56 -17.73 25.62
CA THR A 470 3.32 -16.96 25.77
C THR A 470 2.73 -16.60 24.40
N ALA A 471 3.57 -16.13 23.48
CA ALA A 471 3.14 -15.81 22.12
C ALA A 471 2.53 -17.02 21.41
N LYS A 472 3.22 -18.17 21.47
CA LYS A 472 2.74 -19.45 20.92
C LYS A 472 1.40 -19.86 21.52
N THR A 473 1.25 -19.77 22.84
CA THR A 473 -0.01 -20.08 23.54
C THR A 473 -1.18 -19.21 23.01
N ILE A 474 -0.93 -17.92 22.82
CA ILE A 474 -1.96 -17.01 22.27
C ILE A 474 -2.26 -17.34 20.81
N VAL A 475 -1.25 -17.66 20.01
CA VAL A 475 -1.41 -18.09 18.61
C VAL A 475 -2.30 -19.32 18.50
N ASP A 476 -2.05 -20.35 19.35
CA ASP A 476 -2.87 -21.57 19.39
C ASP A 476 -4.34 -21.28 19.76
N ILE A 477 -4.57 -20.35 20.68
CA ILE A 477 -5.93 -19.91 21.04
C ILE A 477 -6.60 -19.15 19.89
N LEU A 478 -5.85 -18.28 19.20
CA LEU A 478 -6.38 -17.50 18.07
C LEU A 478 -6.67 -18.37 16.85
N GLU A 479 -5.97 -19.48 16.67
CA GLU A 479 -6.33 -20.50 15.69
C GLU A 479 -7.71 -21.10 16.01
N LYS A 480 -7.97 -21.43 17.29
CA LYS A 480 -9.29 -21.93 17.73
C LYS A 480 -10.42 -20.89 17.59
N GLU A 481 -10.10 -19.60 17.69
CA GLU A 481 -11.09 -18.56 17.42
C GLU A 481 -11.54 -18.59 15.95
N VAL A 482 -10.61 -18.83 15.02
CA VAL A 482 -10.91 -18.93 13.59
C VAL A 482 -11.53 -20.28 13.21
N SER A 483 -11.04 -21.39 13.76
CA SER A 483 -11.51 -22.73 13.39
C SER A 483 -12.84 -23.12 14.07
N GLU A 484 -13.09 -22.66 15.30
CA GLU A 484 -14.21 -23.11 16.14
C GLU A 484 -15.01 -21.97 16.81
N GLY A 485 -14.53 -20.72 16.72
CA GLY A 485 -15.07 -19.58 17.47
C GLY A 485 -15.80 -18.55 16.61
N GLY A 486 -15.71 -17.28 17.04
CA GLY A 486 -16.36 -16.14 16.37
C GLY A 486 -15.81 -15.81 14.98
N GLY A 487 -14.60 -16.27 14.65
CA GLY A 487 -13.89 -15.99 13.41
C GLY A 487 -14.09 -17.01 12.28
N THR A 488 -15.01 -17.98 12.40
CA THR A 488 -15.18 -19.08 11.45
C THR A 488 -15.40 -18.64 10.00
N LYS A 489 -15.94 -17.44 9.76
CA LYS A 489 -16.09 -16.89 8.41
C LYS A 489 -14.76 -16.44 7.78
N ALA A 490 -13.68 -16.34 8.56
CA ALA A 490 -12.32 -16.09 8.07
C ALA A 490 -11.59 -17.37 7.67
N MET A 491 -12.10 -18.54 8.02
CA MET A 491 -11.47 -19.84 7.78
C MET A 491 -11.27 -20.11 6.29
N VAL A 492 -10.06 -20.54 5.91
CA VAL A 492 -9.70 -21.00 4.57
C VAL A 492 -9.43 -22.50 4.64
N GLU A 493 -10.16 -23.28 3.86
CA GLU A 493 -10.04 -24.74 3.88
C GLU A 493 -8.61 -25.18 3.48
N GLY A 494 -8.05 -26.10 4.26
CA GLY A 494 -6.70 -26.60 4.07
C GLY A 494 -5.59 -25.71 4.66
N TYR A 495 -5.92 -24.63 5.38
CA TYR A 495 -4.93 -23.76 6.01
C TYR A 495 -5.34 -23.37 7.42
N HIS A 496 -4.38 -23.28 8.33
CA HIS A 496 -4.62 -22.82 9.69
C HIS A 496 -4.26 -21.34 9.81
N PHE A 497 -5.26 -20.51 10.08
CA PHE A 497 -5.09 -19.09 10.36
C PHE A 497 -5.48 -18.81 11.81
N GLY A 498 -4.68 -17.97 12.47
CA GLY A 498 -5.06 -17.39 13.75
C GLY A 498 -5.64 -15.99 13.53
N GLY A 499 -6.59 -15.59 14.37
CA GLY A 499 -7.15 -14.23 14.22
C GLY A 499 -8.14 -13.88 15.30
N LYS A 500 -8.60 -12.62 15.27
CA LYS A 500 -9.58 -12.07 16.21
C LYS A 500 -10.52 -11.09 15.54
N THR A 501 -11.81 -11.27 15.79
CA THR A 501 -12.88 -10.34 15.42
C THR A 501 -12.94 -9.16 16.38
N GLY A 502 -13.27 -7.96 15.88
CA GLY A 502 -13.57 -6.77 16.65
C GLY A 502 -14.83 -6.08 16.17
N THR A 503 -15.54 -5.48 17.13
CA THR A 503 -16.65 -4.56 16.89
C THR A 503 -16.63 -3.59 18.04
N ALA A 504 -16.39 -2.32 17.76
CA ALA A 504 -16.36 -1.22 18.72
C ALA A 504 -17.37 -0.16 18.33
N GLU A 505 -17.95 0.52 19.33
CA GLU A 505 -18.73 1.72 19.10
C GLU A 505 -17.79 2.86 18.71
N LYS A 506 -18.25 3.76 17.85
CA LYS A 506 -17.44 4.87 17.38
C LYS A 506 -17.46 6.01 18.37
N LEU A 507 -16.26 6.48 18.75
CA LEU A 507 -16.13 7.62 19.67
C LEU A 507 -16.68 8.91 19.07
N ASP A 508 -17.41 9.69 19.87
CA ASP A 508 -17.73 11.09 19.57
C ASP A 508 -16.59 11.99 20.07
N THR A 509 -15.68 12.32 19.17
CA THR A 509 -14.52 13.16 19.47
C THR A 509 -14.88 14.62 19.75
N LYS A 510 -16.13 15.06 19.48
CA LYS A 510 -16.58 16.44 19.69
C LYS A 510 -17.27 16.62 21.03
N HIS A 511 -18.09 15.66 21.44
CA HIS A 511 -18.94 15.81 22.64
C HIS A 511 -18.58 14.81 23.74
N GLY A 512 -17.68 13.85 23.46
CA GLY A 512 -17.34 12.75 24.35
C GLY A 512 -18.39 11.62 24.32
N GLY A 513 -18.00 10.41 24.75
CA GLY A 513 -18.86 9.22 24.67
C GLY A 513 -18.84 8.59 23.27
N TYR A 514 -19.93 7.94 22.89
CA TYR A 514 -20.05 7.18 21.65
C TYR A 514 -21.14 7.75 20.75
N LEU A 515 -20.92 7.66 19.44
CA LEU A 515 -21.92 8.02 18.43
C LEU A 515 -22.96 6.90 18.32
N ASP A 516 -24.23 7.25 18.53
CA ASP A 516 -25.31 6.27 18.49
C ASP A 516 -25.43 5.59 17.13
N GLY A 517 -25.47 4.25 17.13
CA GLY A 517 -25.62 3.42 15.93
C GLY A 517 -24.43 3.41 14.99
N GLN A 518 -23.29 4.01 15.34
CA GLN A 518 -22.08 3.98 14.53
C GLN A 518 -21.02 3.04 15.13
N TYR A 519 -20.46 2.19 14.30
CA TYR A 519 -19.56 1.13 14.72
C TYR A 519 -18.30 1.09 13.84
N ILE A 520 -17.21 0.58 14.42
CA ILE A 520 -16.01 0.19 13.71
C ILE A 520 -15.88 -1.31 13.81
N ALA A 521 -16.01 -1.99 12.68
CA ALA A 521 -15.84 -3.43 12.57
C ALA A 521 -14.42 -3.76 12.12
N SER A 522 -13.79 -4.74 12.73
CA SER A 522 -12.42 -5.13 12.39
C SER A 522 -12.22 -6.65 12.47
N PHE A 523 -11.23 -7.12 11.74
CA PHE A 523 -10.66 -8.45 11.87
C PHE A 523 -9.15 -8.36 11.65
N ILE A 524 -8.39 -8.91 12.58
CA ILE A 524 -6.96 -9.07 12.43
C ILE A 524 -6.60 -10.54 12.53
N GLY A 525 -5.82 -11.02 11.57
CA GLY A 525 -5.38 -12.41 11.54
C GLY A 525 -4.02 -12.57 10.88
N PHE A 526 -3.47 -13.74 11.02
CA PHE A 526 -2.13 -14.09 10.53
C PHE A 526 -2.09 -15.55 10.11
N GLY A 527 -1.10 -15.87 9.29
CA GLY A 527 -0.90 -17.28 8.95
C GLY A 527 -0.01 -17.55 7.73
N PRO A 528 0.13 -18.85 7.41
CA PRO A 528 -0.30 -20.02 8.20
C PRO A 528 0.27 -20.03 9.61
N VAL A 529 -0.44 -20.61 10.60
CA VAL A 529 -0.02 -20.61 12.02
C VAL A 529 1.33 -21.29 12.23
N GLU A 530 1.63 -22.31 11.42
CA GLU A 530 2.86 -23.08 11.48
C GLU A 530 4.10 -22.27 11.06
N ASP A 531 3.94 -21.34 10.11
CA ASP A 531 5.01 -20.48 9.60
C ASP A 531 4.40 -19.18 9.05
N PRO A 532 4.05 -18.23 9.92
CA PRO A 532 3.36 -17.01 9.52
C PRO A 532 4.13 -16.21 8.47
N LYS A 533 3.50 -15.98 7.32
CA LYS A 533 4.04 -15.21 6.19
C LYS A 533 3.45 -13.81 6.12
N PHE A 534 2.30 -13.61 6.73
CA PHE A 534 1.62 -12.31 6.75
C PHE A 534 0.71 -12.17 7.96
N VAL A 535 0.59 -10.93 8.41
CA VAL A 535 -0.48 -10.44 9.28
C VAL A 535 -1.35 -9.53 8.44
N VAL A 536 -2.66 -9.71 8.51
CA VAL A 536 -3.63 -8.91 7.77
C VAL A 536 -4.64 -8.31 8.75
N LEU A 537 -4.75 -7.00 8.75
CA LEU A 537 -5.83 -6.27 9.44
C LEU A 537 -6.77 -5.69 8.39
N VAL A 538 -8.04 -5.90 8.60
CA VAL A 538 -9.12 -5.23 7.86
C VAL A 538 -9.96 -4.44 8.84
N VAL A 539 -10.21 -3.16 8.54
CA VAL A 539 -11.07 -2.26 9.30
C VAL A 539 -12.14 -1.71 8.38
N ILE A 540 -13.40 -1.76 8.80
CA ILE A 540 -14.55 -1.14 8.12
C ILE A 540 -15.18 -0.17 9.11
N ASP A 541 -15.15 1.12 8.80
CA ASP A 541 -15.61 2.21 9.66
C ASP A 541 -16.98 2.69 9.19
N ASP A 542 -17.92 2.68 10.10
CA ASP A 542 -19.28 3.17 9.95
C ASP A 542 -20.06 2.49 8.79
N PRO A 543 -20.24 1.14 8.84
CA PRO A 543 -21.05 0.42 7.88
C PRO A 543 -22.52 0.87 7.96
N GLN A 544 -23.13 1.19 6.81
CA GLN A 544 -24.48 1.75 6.72
C GLN A 544 -25.53 0.71 6.27
N LYS A 545 -25.10 -0.48 5.84
CA LYS A 545 -25.97 -1.53 5.31
C LYS A 545 -25.72 -2.84 6.01
N GLY A 546 -26.80 -3.56 6.32
CA GLY A 546 -26.74 -4.92 6.85
C GLY A 546 -26.22 -5.00 8.28
N SER A 547 -25.26 -5.88 8.53
CA SER A 547 -24.66 -6.10 9.84
C SER A 547 -23.49 -5.13 10.09
N TYR A 548 -23.23 -4.85 11.37
CA TYR A 548 -22.06 -4.11 11.83
C TYR A 548 -21.03 -4.99 12.58
N TYR A 549 -21.32 -6.28 12.72
CA TYR A 549 -20.40 -7.19 13.42
C TYR A 549 -19.19 -7.57 12.56
N GLY A 550 -17.97 -7.45 13.11
CA GLY A 550 -16.72 -7.82 12.44
C GLY A 550 -16.72 -9.26 11.93
N SER A 551 -17.32 -10.21 12.68
CA SER A 551 -17.50 -11.60 12.25
C SER A 551 -18.36 -11.77 11.00
N GLN A 552 -19.26 -10.83 10.72
CA GLN A 552 -20.21 -10.93 9.61
C GLN A 552 -19.71 -10.22 8.35
N ILE A 553 -19.11 -9.03 8.50
CA ILE A 553 -18.76 -8.16 7.37
C ILE A 553 -17.26 -8.10 7.09
N VAL A 554 -16.40 -8.32 8.11
CA VAL A 554 -14.93 -8.15 7.95
C VAL A 554 -14.21 -9.50 7.80
N ALA A 555 -14.60 -10.53 8.57
CA ALA A 555 -14.00 -11.86 8.46
C ALA A 555 -14.08 -12.46 7.04
N PRO A 556 -15.18 -12.29 6.26
CA PRO A 556 -15.22 -12.70 4.85
C PRO A 556 -14.24 -11.93 3.95
N VAL A 557 -13.98 -10.63 4.23
CA VAL A 557 -13.00 -9.82 3.48
C VAL A 557 -11.60 -10.34 3.74
N PHE A 558 -11.26 -10.60 5.01
CA PHE A 558 -10.00 -11.26 5.36
C PHE A 558 -9.85 -12.59 4.61
N LYS A 559 -10.87 -13.45 4.65
CA LYS A 559 -10.87 -14.73 3.92
C LYS A 559 -10.60 -14.56 2.43
N ASP A 560 -11.25 -13.58 1.77
CA ASP A 560 -11.03 -13.32 0.34
C ASP A 560 -9.58 -12.94 0.07
N ILE A 561 -9.01 -12.03 0.87
CA ILE A 561 -7.62 -11.62 0.76
C ILE A 561 -6.68 -12.82 0.93
N VAL A 562 -6.74 -13.51 2.09
CA VAL A 562 -5.77 -14.58 2.39
C VAL A 562 -5.92 -15.79 1.49
N SER A 563 -7.13 -16.10 0.97
CA SER A 563 -7.33 -17.14 -0.03
C SER A 563 -6.62 -16.87 -1.35
N GLN A 564 -6.44 -15.60 -1.70
CA GLN A 564 -5.66 -15.19 -2.86
C GLN A 564 -4.16 -15.16 -2.54
N LEU A 565 -3.77 -14.75 -1.32
CA LEU A 565 -2.38 -14.75 -0.89
C LEU A 565 -1.78 -16.17 -0.86
N VAL A 566 -2.50 -17.17 -0.33
CA VAL A 566 -2.00 -18.55 -0.31
C VAL A 566 -1.77 -19.10 -1.72
N ARG A 567 -2.60 -18.70 -2.70
CA ARG A 567 -2.40 -19.05 -4.11
C ARG A 567 -1.21 -18.30 -4.72
N TYR A 568 -1.10 -17.00 -4.44
CA TYR A 568 -0.02 -16.15 -4.93
C TYR A 568 1.34 -16.65 -4.45
N TYR A 569 1.45 -17.02 -3.18
CA TYR A 569 2.66 -17.62 -2.60
C TYR A 569 2.82 -19.10 -2.89
N GLN A 570 1.89 -19.73 -3.63
CA GLN A 570 1.89 -21.17 -3.94
C GLN A 570 2.05 -22.05 -2.70
N MET A 571 1.40 -21.63 -1.60
CA MET A 571 1.45 -22.37 -0.34
C MET A 571 0.75 -23.72 -0.49
N SER A 572 1.36 -24.79 -0.01
CA SER A 572 0.73 -26.10 0.05
C SER A 572 -0.33 -26.12 1.15
N PRO A 573 -1.55 -26.64 0.87
CA PRO A 573 -2.54 -26.84 1.92
C PRO A 573 -1.98 -27.80 2.99
N TYR A 574 -2.35 -27.56 4.24
CA TYR A 574 -2.12 -28.53 5.30
C TYR A 574 -2.90 -29.81 4.96
N VAL A 575 -2.16 -30.83 4.56
CA VAL A 575 -2.70 -32.17 4.49
C VAL A 575 -2.69 -32.68 5.94
N LYS A 576 -3.86 -32.71 6.59
CA LYS A 576 -3.99 -33.47 7.83
C LYS A 576 -3.40 -34.84 7.49
N GLU A 577 -2.23 -35.18 8.04
CA GLU A 577 -1.75 -36.55 8.00
C GLU A 577 -2.94 -37.35 8.49
N SER A 578 -3.64 -37.99 7.57
CA SER A 578 -4.56 -39.05 7.98
C SER A 578 -3.67 -39.92 8.82
N THR A 579 -3.94 -39.97 10.13
CA THR A 579 -3.35 -40.99 11.02
C THR A 579 -3.32 -42.24 10.16
N PRO A 580 -2.16 -42.84 9.88
CA PRO A 580 -2.16 -44.01 9.02
C PRO A 580 -3.22 -44.90 9.65
N VAL A 581 -4.38 -44.99 8.97
CA VAL A 581 -5.34 -46.03 9.32
C VAL A 581 -4.45 -47.23 9.22
N ALA A 582 -4.11 -47.80 10.37
CA ALA A 582 -3.30 -49.02 10.44
C ALA A 582 -3.90 -49.85 9.33
N VAL A 583 -3.09 -50.10 8.27
CA VAL A 583 -3.51 -50.95 7.15
C VAL A 583 -3.78 -52.26 7.86
N LYS A 584 -5.05 -52.44 8.29
CA LYS A 584 -5.54 -53.74 8.66
C LYS A 584 -5.18 -54.59 7.47
N ALA A 585 -4.36 -55.61 7.73
CA ALA A 585 -4.00 -56.63 6.76
C ALA A 585 -5.19 -56.84 5.84
N ALA A 586 -4.96 -56.70 4.52
CA ALA A 586 -6.00 -56.66 3.52
C ALA A 586 -7.08 -57.71 3.86
N ASN A 587 -8.21 -57.24 4.43
CA ASN A 587 -9.39 -58.08 4.55
C ASN A 587 -9.87 -58.23 3.11
N THR A 588 -9.47 -59.32 2.47
CA THR A 588 -10.12 -59.77 1.25
C THR A 588 -11.52 -60.31 1.65
N LEU A 589 -12.57 -59.88 0.94
CA LEU A 589 -13.86 -60.50 1.11
C LEU A 589 -13.72 -62.03 0.95
N PRO A 590 -14.24 -62.85 1.88
CA PRO A 590 -14.18 -64.29 1.71
C PRO A 590 -14.89 -64.68 0.43
N GLU A 591 -14.37 -65.69 -0.28
CA GLU A 591 -15.09 -66.15 -1.49
C GLU A 591 -16.49 -66.63 -1.13
N PRO A 592 -17.50 -66.23 -1.94
CA PRO A 592 -18.89 -66.66 -1.66
C PRO A 592 -18.96 -68.20 -1.83
N LYS A 593 -19.47 -68.86 -0.79
CA LYS A 593 -19.71 -70.31 -0.77
C LYS A 593 -21.21 -70.57 -0.78
N PRO A 594 -21.82 -70.83 -1.93
CA PRO A 594 -23.23 -71.22 -1.99
C PRO A 594 -23.42 -72.56 -1.28
N GLY A 595 -24.46 -72.59 -0.42
CA GLY A 595 -24.92 -73.85 0.18
C GLY A 595 -25.54 -74.79 -0.88
N SER A 596 -25.74 -76.04 -0.53
CA SER A 596 -26.37 -77.03 -1.42
C SER A 596 -27.83 -76.69 -1.78
N ASP A 597 -28.44 -75.78 -1.03
CA ASP A 597 -29.78 -75.20 -1.25
C ASP A 597 -29.80 -73.87 -2.00
N GLY A 598 -28.64 -73.42 -2.52
CA GLY A 598 -28.47 -72.13 -3.20
C GLY A 598 -28.44 -70.91 -2.29
N SER A 599 -28.36 -71.10 -0.98
CA SER A 599 -28.22 -69.98 -0.01
C SER A 599 -26.78 -69.54 0.12
N VAL A 600 -26.56 -68.24 0.47
CA VAL A 600 -25.24 -67.65 0.66
C VAL A 600 -25.22 -66.83 1.96
N THR A 601 -24.16 -66.99 2.75
CA THR A 601 -23.96 -66.19 3.99
C THR A 601 -23.25 -64.89 3.64
N LEU A 602 -23.81 -63.75 4.04
CA LEU A 602 -23.28 -62.40 3.76
C LEU A 602 -22.08 -62.08 4.65
N PRO A 603 -20.99 -61.58 4.09
CA PRO A 603 -19.88 -61.02 4.87
C PRO A 603 -20.21 -59.61 5.33
N ASN A 604 -19.34 -59.01 6.14
CA ASN A 604 -19.35 -57.58 6.43
C ASN A 604 -18.72 -56.80 5.27
N PHE A 605 -19.49 -55.98 4.58
CA PHE A 605 -19.04 -55.17 3.47
C PHE A 605 -18.43 -53.83 3.91
N THR A 606 -18.54 -53.43 5.18
CA THR A 606 -18.02 -52.15 5.66
C THR A 606 -16.53 -52.02 5.42
N GLY A 607 -16.10 -50.92 4.77
CA GLY A 607 -14.75 -50.61 4.42
C GLY A 607 -14.27 -51.10 3.05
N PHE A 608 -15.13 -51.85 2.31
CA PHE A 608 -14.83 -52.28 0.93
C PHE A 608 -15.33 -51.27 -0.11
N THR A 609 -14.65 -51.20 -1.24
CA THR A 609 -15.05 -50.32 -2.34
C THR A 609 -16.32 -50.81 -3.03
N TYR A 610 -17.02 -49.88 -3.71
CA TYR A 610 -18.17 -50.19 -4.53
C TYR A 610 -17.93 -51.34 -5.50
N GLY A 611 -16.77 -51.41 -6.15
CA GLY A 611 -16.35 -52.44 -7.09
C GLY A 611 -16.24 -53.83 -6.43
N GLU A 612 -15.53 -53.88 -5.28
CA GLU A 612 -15.34 -55.13 -4.54
C GLU A 612 -16.65 -55.72 -4.04
N VAL A 613 -17.55 -54.90 -3.52
CA VAL A 613 -18.88 -55.34 -3.04
C VAL A 613 -19.75 -55.84 -4.21
N ARG A 614 -19.80 -55.06 -5.30
CA ARG A 614 -20.53 -55.43 -6.52
C ARG A 614 -20.05 -56.79 -7.06
N ASP A 615 -18.77 -56.97 -7.19
CA ASP A 615 -18.17 -58.20 -7.78
C ASP A 615 -18.39 -59.42 -6.88
N TRP A 616 -18.35 -59.22 -5.55
CA TRP A 616 -18.65 -60.25 -4.57
C TRP A 616 -20.12 -60.69 -4.65
N LEU A 617 -21.10 -59.74 -4.62
CA LEU A 617 -22.51 -60.02 -4.72
C LEU A 617 -22.89 -60.67 -6.04
N HIS A 618 -22.28 -60.26 -7.13
CA HIS A 618 -22.49 -60.88 -8.43
C HIS A 618 -21.96 -62.34 -8.47
N LYS A 619 -20.78 -62.61 -7.90
CA LYS A 619 -20.22 -63.96 -7.77
C LYS A 619 -21.12 -64.85 -6.85
N ALA A 620 -21.75 -64.25 -5.85
CA ALA A 620 -22.66 -64.91 -4.94
C ALA A 620 -24.04 -65.18 -5.54
N GLY A 621 -24.34 -64.73 -6.75
CA GLY A 621 -25.66 -64.87 -7.40
C GLY A 621 -26.75 -63.99 -6.73
N LEU A 622 -26.32 -62.90 -6.08
CA LEU A 622 -27.21 -61.96 -5.37
C LEU A 622 -27.42 -60.67 -6.18
N ALA A 623 -28.58 -60.06 -6.05
CA ALA A 623 -28.84 -58.77 -6.70
C ALA A 623 -28.25 -57.62 -5.86
N PHE A 624 -27.48 -56.73 -6.54
CA PHE A 624 -26.82 -55.56 -5.90
C PHE A 624 -27.69 -54.33 -6.00
N LYS A 625 -27.99 -53.72 -4.84
CA LYS A 625 -28.76 -52.49 -4.71
C LYS A 625 -27.89 -51.44 -4.00
N PRO A 626 -27.08 -50.66 -4.73
CA PRO A 626 -26.25 -49.66 -4.09
C PRO A 626 -27.06 -48.42 -3.69
N ASP A 627 -26.68 -47.83 -2.54
CA ASP A 627 -27.11 -46.51 -2.10
C ASP A 627 -25.86 -45.65 -1.88
N GLY A 628 -25.59 -44.70 -2.79
CA GLY A 628 -24.38 -43.86 -2.81
C GLY A 628 -23.22 -44.43 -3.61
N THR A 629 -22.04 -43.80 -3.46
CA THR A 629 -20.78 -44.17 -4.14
C THR A 629 -19.59 -44.04 -3.20
N GLY A 630 -18.50 -44.77 -3.44
CA GLY A 630 -17.25 -44.70 -2.65
C GLY A 630 -17.01 -45.99 -1.86
N THR A 631 -16.87 -45.90 -0.55
CA THR A 631 -16.63 -47.03 0.38
C THR A 631 -17.88 -47.40 1.14
N ALA A 632 -18.16 -48.71 1.29
CA ALA A 632 -19.31 -49.22 2.03
C ALA A 632 -19.23 -48.83 3.51
N THR A 633 -20.29 -48.25 4.03
CA THR A 633 -20.39 -47.80 5.43
C THR A 633 -21.34 -48.69 6.25
N SER A 634 -22.33 -49.28 5.60
CA SER A 634 -23.27 -50.22 6.21
C SER A 634 -23.99 -51.06 5.14
N GLN A 635 -24.70 -52.08 5.58
CA GLN A 635 -25.55 -52.92 4.76
C GLN A 635 -26.87 -53.20 5.52
N ASP A 636 -27.98 -53.34 4.81
CA ASP A 636 -29.32 -53.53 5.44
C ASP A 636 -29.43 -54.90 6.12
N GLU A 637 -28.93 -55.97 5.45
CA GLU A 637 -28.87 -57.31 6.05
C GLU A 637 -27.54 -57.44 6.82
N SER A 638 -27.66 -57.89 8.07
CA SER A 638 -26.49 -58.02 8.95
C SER A 638 -25.47 -59.07 8.41
N SER A 639 -24.17 -58.79 8.63
CA SER A 639 -23.13 -59.80 8.38
C SER A 639 -23.43 -61.09 9.10
N GLY A 640 -23.23 -62.22 8.43
CA GLY A 640 -23.59 -63.57 8.96
C GLY A 640 -24.99 -64.04 8.60
N THR A 641 -25.85 -63.17 8.02
CA THR A 641 -27.18 -63.56 7.55
C THR A 641 -27.06 -64.45 6.31
N THR A 642 -27.80 -65.56 6.27
CA THR A 642 -27.89 -66.45 5.11
C THR A 642 -29.11 -66.06 4.27
N VAL A 643 -28.89 -65.77 2.98
CA VAL A 643 -29.90 -65.32 2.03
C VAL A 643 -29.97 -66.27 0.82
N GLN A 644 -31.11 -66.34 0.17
CA GLN A 644 -31.31 -67.14 -1.03
C GLN A 644 -30.75 -66.45 -2.28
N ALA A 645 -30.31 -67.24 -3.27
CA ALA A 645 -29.85 -66.71 -4.57
C ALA A 645 -30.92 -65.80 -5.20
N GLY A 646 -30.50 -64.67 -5.77
CA GLY A 646 -31.38 -63.62 -6.32
C GLY A 646 -31.92 -62.60 -5.32
N THR A 647 -31.66 -62.77 -4.02
CA THR A 647 -32.01 -61.74 -3.01
C THR A 647 -31.28 -60.43 -3.29
N ALA A 648 -31.99 -59.30 -3.24
CA ALA A 648 -31.43 -57.97 -3.40
C ALA A 648 -30.82 -57.46 -2.10
N ILE A 649 -29.52 -57.17 -2.11
CA ILE A 649 -28.77 -56.66 -0.94
C ILE A 649 -28.52 -55.18 -1.11
N THR A 650 -29.02 -54.39 -0.18
CA THR A 650 -28.73 -52.93 -0.14
C THR A 650 -27.45 -52.67 0.63
N VAL A 651 -26.51 -51.95 0.01
CA VAL A 651 -25.26 -51.53 0.67
C VAL A 651 -25.11 -50.01 0.47
N HIS A 652 -24.90 -49.32 1.62
CA HIS A 652 -24.74 -47.87 1.67
C HIS A 652 -23.30 -47.48 1.54
N PHE A 653 -23.00 -46.54 0.61
CA PHE A 653 -21.65 -46.06 0.33
C PHE A 653 -21.52 -44.56 0.60
N ARG A 654 -20.35 -44.15 1.08
CA ARG A 654 -19.97 -42.72 1.19
C ARG A 654 -18.56 -42.52 0.64
N ARG A 655 -18.36 -41.31 0.07
CA ARG A 655 -17.03 -40.86 -0.39
C ARG A 655 -16.14 -40.49 0.75
#